data_7244f07c3a44abb6f6e2468cfca7c6a1
#
_entry.id   7244f07c3a44abb6f6e2468cfca7c6a1
#
_cell.length_a   1.000
_cell.length_b   1.000
_cell.length_c   1.000
_cell.angle_alpha   90.00
_cell.angle_beta   90.00
_cell.angle_gamma   90.00
#
_symmetry.space_group_name_H-M   'P 1'
#
loop_
_entity.id
_entity.type
_entity.pdbx_description
1 polymer ?
#
loop_
_entity_poly.entity_id
_entity_poly.type
_entity_poly.pdbx_seq_one_letter_code
_entity_poly.pdbx_strand_id
1 'polypeptide(L)'
;MTTMTSSLDAATAAAAAATPRVVAETPIGSPPAWAIMQRRLFDVMDEGWWLFRERYCLPDGSLRYAGPVPSRDGADDFYEAFVNWPVLYQLGGADDLIDVAKWHWEGVTRQLTDLGFLVDEFERGYDWFHIGESMIFFYSLCAADPGDEEFRERAYRFAEMYLPGSPAGNYDAATKTIRAPHNGGGGPRWGINDEWRSYGADLTNMRIFGLPLAGVPGIQTWDDLKDPAKADLMGAEMIRRLGAGDVAVNLAATTLTANAWLYDHNDRFAAWTLEYLDAWQQRAAANGGLLPDNVGPSGEVGELHDGRWYGGNYGWNWPHGVYSVGSAACIAAVNGVLLTGDSNRLDIARKLLDHLYERGTTASVDETELSIRDRWQAELGDDCANPTLLIPNRHGDDGWFDYQPPQLGLPIWLWQSAFESSDRERLQQLRERSGYDWRTVRDFRNKEDAGHEAPWLAYLAGDNPGYPEAMLGVALSQVQRRMDLMAVDTTDPAEMNIHHWQRHNPVATEALLQLTTGTPQLLYNGGLLPLRVLYLDPERGRPGLPADVAALVDTVEPDHTGLQLVNLSATQTRRVIVQAGSFGTDRIDEAVVTTASGAYPGPSPAYTSPPPTPGTATIVVGGNRLEVTMPPGRTIRLELRLTRNAYRAAHVALD
;
A
#
# COMPACT_ATOMS: atom_id res chain seq x y z
N MET A 1 26.74 23.56 17.00
CA MET A 1 26.03 23.85 15.75
C MET A 1 27.04 24.21 14.67
N THR A 2 27.92 23.34 14.27
CA THR A 2 28.90 23.58 13.17
C THR A 2 29.68 22.29 12.98
N THR A 3 29.17 21.31 12.24
CA THR A 3 29.96 20.20 11.64
C THR A 3 29.09 19.18 10.85
N MET A 4 27.80 19.45 10.62
CA MET A 4 26.95 18.53 9.81
C MET A 4 26.72 18.96 8.35
N THR A 5 27.17 20.15 7.95
CA THR A 5 26.93 20.68 6.58
C THR A 5 27.95 20.23 5.54
N SER A 6 29.07 19.63 5.92
CA SER A 6 30.13 19.26 4.95
C SER A 6 30.02 17.84 4.37
N SER A 7 29.17 16.98 4.91
CA SER A 7 28.96 15.61 4.37
C SER A 7 27.83 15.52 3.34
N LEU A 8 26.89 16.48 3.35
CA LEU A 8 25.75 16.51 2.42
C LEU A 8 26.11 17.06 1.02
N ASP A 9 27.07 18.01 0.98
CA ASP A 9 27.56 18.52 -0.34
C ASP A 9 28.42 17.50 -1.10
N ALA A 10 29.00 16.52 -0.40
CA ALA A 10 29.74 15.43 -1.01
C ALA A 10 28.82 14.36 -1.67
N ALA A 11 27.58 14.22 -1.19
CA ALA A 11 26.62 13.25 -1.72
C ALA A 11 26.01 13.72 -3.07
N THR A 12 25.86 15.03 -3.26
CA THR A 12 25.40 15.60 -4.54
C THR A 12 26.47 15.53 -5.63
N ALA A 13 27.76 15.46 -5.25
CA ALA A 13 28.88 15.29 -6.20
C ALA A 13 29.10 13.84 -6.65
N ALA A 14 28.54 12.83 -5.95
CA ALA A 14 28.65 11.42 -6.32
C ALA A 14 27.72 11.00 -7.48
N ALA A 15 26.77 11.84 -7.88
CA ALA A 15 25.84 11.59 -8.97
C ALA A 15 26.47 11.67 -10.39
N ALA A 16 27.76 11.97 -10.50
CA ALA A 16 28.47 12.09 -11.78
C ALA A 16 29.36 10.88 -12.16
N ALA A 17 29.39 9.81 -11.33
CA ALA A 17 30.09 8.59 -11.71
C ALA A 17 29.15 7.75 -12.62
N ALA A 18 29.69 7.30 -13.78
CA ALA A 18 28.92 6.45 -14.69
C ALA A 18 28.40 5.21 -13.94
N THR A 19 27.11 4.89 -14.08
CA THR A 19 26.50 3.70 -13.49
C THR A 19 27.33 2.45 -13.84
N PRO A 20 27.80 1.67 -12.86
CA PRO A 20 28.55 0.45 -13.12
C PRO A 20 27.74 -0.52 -13.98
N ARG A 21 28.43 -1.31 -14.80
CA ARG A 21 27.81 -2.20 -15.79
C ARG A 21 28.29 -3.63 -15.65
N VAL A 22 27.37 -4.55 -15.85
CA VAL A 22 27.65 -5.98 -15.92
C VAL A 22 26.92 -6.62 -17.11
N VAL A 23 27.47 -7.70 -17.63
CA VAL A 23 26.85 -8.47 -18.71
C VAL A 23 26.45 -9.83 -18.17
N ALA A 24 25.21 -10.25 -18.42
CA ALA A 24 24.75 -11.59 -18.11
C ALA A 24 25.36 -12.61 -19.09
N GLU A 25 26.10 -13.55 -18.56
CA GLU A 25 26.84 -14.53 -19.37
C GLU A 25 26.21 -15.93 -19.34
N THR A 26 25.47 -16.27 -18.29
CA THR A 26 24.95 -17.61 -18.06
C THR A 26 23.78 -17.92 -19.00
N PRO A 27 23.86 -18.97 -19.84
CA PRO A 27 22.73 -19.41 -20.65
C PRO A 27 21.55 -19.88 -19.79
N ILE A 28 20.32 -19.56 -20.18
CA ILE A 28 19.11 -19.99 -19.46
C ILE A 28 18.96 -21.51 -19.50
N GLY A 29 19.33 -22.17 -20.61
CA GLY A 29 18.96 -23.55 -20.88
C GLY A 29 17.44 -23.67 -21.10
N SER A 30 16.76 -24.35 -20.20
CA SER A 30 15.27 -24.31 -20.15
C SER A 30 14.81 -23.09 -19.36
N PRO A 31 13.92 -22.24 -19.92
CA PRO A 31 13.39 -21.10 -19.16
C PRO A 31 12.69 -21.53 -17.88
N PRO A 32 12.94 -20.86 -16.74
CA PRO A 32 12.22 -21.14 -15.50
C PRO A 32 10.71 -20.92 -15.68
N ALA A 33 9.89 -21.79 -15.09
CA ALA A 33 8.43 -21.69 -15.22
C ALA A 33 7.91 -20.35 -14.66
N TRP A 34 8.41 -19.89 -13.52
CA TRP A 34 8.03 -18.61 -12.94
C TRP A 34 8.29 -17.43 -13.90
N ALA A 35 9.38 -17.45 -14.68
CA ALA A 35 9.70 -16.35 -15.60
C ALA A 35 8.70 -16.28 -16.76
N ILE A 36 8.32 -17.45 -17.31
CA ILE A 36 7.28 -17.52 -18.35
C ILE A 36 5.92 -17.06 -17.80
N MET A 37 5.52 -17.54 -16.63
CA MET A 37 4.25 -17.19 -16.00
C MET A 37 4.20 -15.70 -15.65
N GLN A 38 5.30 -15.13 -15.17
CA GLN A 38 5.40 -13.71 -14.85
C GLN A 38 5.18 -12.84 -16.10
N ARG A 39 5.85 -13.15 -17.21
CA ARG A 39 5.64 -12.41 -18.48
C ARG A 39 4.22 -12.60 -19.00
N ARG A 40 3.67 -13.82 -18.92
CA ARG A 40 2.27 -14.04 -19.28
C ARG A 40 1.30 -13.24 -18.41
N LEU A 41 1.61 -13.04 -17.12
CA LEU A 41 0.78 -12.22 -16.23
C LEU A 41 0.78 -10.74 -16.67
N PHE A 42 1.92 -10.18 -17.09
CA PHE A 42 1.95 -8.84 -17.70
C PHE A 42 1.05 -8.78 -18.94
N ASP A 43 1.22 -9.73 -19.87
CA ASP A 43 0.46 -9.74 -21.13
C ASP A 43 -1.05 -9.80 -20.91
N VAL A 44 -1.53 -10.66 -19.99
CA VAL A 44 -2.98 -10.79 -19.74
C VAL A 44 -3.55 -9.60 -18.98
N MET A 45 -2.78 -8.95 -18.11
CA MET A 45 -3.21 -7.72 -17.48
C MET A 45 -3.26 -6.56 -18.46
N ASP A 46 -2.30 -6.49 -19.41
CA ASP A 46 -2.29 -5.47 -20.46
C ASP A 46 -3.47 -5.66 -21.44
N GLU A 47 -3.81 -6.88 -21.81
CA GLU A 47 -5.04 -7.18 -22.54
C GLU A 47 -6.29 -6.82 -21.71
N GLY A 48 -6.26 -7.13 -20.41
CA GLY A 48 -7.39 -6.98 -19.51
C GLY A 48 -7.76 -5.53 -19.22
N TRP A 49 -6.80 -4.65 -18.89
CA TRP A 49 -7.10 -3.24 -18.64
C TRP A 49 -7.65 -2.54 -19.90
N TRP A 50 -7.21 -2.96 -21.08
CA TRP A 50 -7.73 -2.48 -22.34
C TRP A 50 -9.23 -2.81 -22.49
N LEU A 51 -9.62 -4.06 -22.23
CA LEU A 51 -11.02 -4.51 -22.27
C LEU A 51 -11.86 -3.81 -21.20
N PHE A 52 -11.32 -3.61 -19.97
CA PHE A 52 -11.98 -2.88 -18.92
C PHE A 52 -12.31 -1.44 -19.36
N ARG A 53 -11.33 -0.75 -19.92
CA ARG A 53 -11.50 0.60 -20.44
C ARG A 53 -12.58 0.68 -21.52
N GLU A 54 -12.55 -0.19 -22.52
CA GLU A 54 -13.56 -0.21 -23.57
C GLU A 54 -14.97 -0.41 -23.03
N ARG A 55 -15.09 -1.24 -22.00
CA ARG A 55 -16.39 -1.63 -21.48
C ARG A 55 -16.96 -0.64 -20.47
N TYR A 56 -16.16 -0.20 -19.52
CA TYR A 56 -16.62 0.54 -18.35
C TYR A 56 -16.27 2.03 -18.35
N CYS A 57 -15.53 2.51 -19.33
CA CYS A 57 -15.14 3.91 -19.38
C CYS A 57 -15.80 4.66 -20.55
N LEU A 58 -15.92 5.96 -20.41
CA LEU A 58 -16.39 6.88 -21.44
C LEU A 58 -15.19 7.47 -22.21
N PRO A 59 -15.44 8.05 -23.42
CA PRO A 59 -14.36 8.65 -24.20
C PRO A 59 -13.66 9.85 -23.58
N ASP A 60 -14.13 10.37 -22.47
CA ASP A 60 -13.51 11.46 -21.71
C ASP A 60 -12.72 10.99 -20.47
N GLY A 61 -12.60 9.67 -20.28
CA GLY A 61 -11.88 9.07 -19.16
C GLY A 61 -12.70 8.79 -17.91
N SER A 62 -13.94 9.28 -17.85
CA SER A 62 -14.85 8.99 -16.75
C SER A 62 -15.39 7.55 -16.81
N LEU A 63 -15.94 7.08 -15.69
CA LEU A 63 -16.59 5.77 -15.62
C LEU A 63 -18.03 5.83 -16.15
N ARG A 64 -18.47 4.75 -16.82
CA ARG A 64 -19.87 4.55 -17.24
C ARG A 64 -20.70 4.25 -16.01
N TYR A 65 -21.18 5.27 -15.37
CA TYR A 65 -22.01 5.18 -14.17
C TYR A 65 -23.15 6.20 -14.26
N ALA A 66 -24.37 5.75 -14.06
CA ALA A 66 -25.57 6.60 -14.07
C ALA A 66 -26.46 6.35 -12.84
N GLY A 67 -26.01 5.54 -11.89
CA GLY A 67 -26.70 5.31 -10.63
C GLY A 67 -26.54 6.46 -9.64
N PRO A 68 -27.29 6.46 -8.53
CA PRO A 68 -27.07 7.39 -7.44
C PRO A 68 -25.73 7.05 -6.78
N VAL A 69 -24.91 8.08 -6.50
CA VAL A 69 -23.72 7.89 -5.66
C VAL A 69 -24.19 7.89 -4.22
N PRO A 70 -23.97 6.79 -3.47
CA PRO A 70 -24.33 6.74 -2.06
C PRO A 70 -23.52 7.80 -1.29
N SER A 71 -24.20 8.50 -0.41
CA SER A 71 -23.61 9.59 0.37
C SER A 71 -22.52 9.20 1.36
N ARG A 72 -22.19 7.93 1.47
CA ARG A 72 -21.26 7.39 2.47
C ARG A 72 -20.05 6.72 1.91
N ASP A 73 -20.17 6.15 0.73
CA ASP A 73 -19.04 5.75 -0.05
C ASP A 73 -18.65 6.99 -0.84
N GLY A 74 -17.44 7.44 -0.68
CA GLY A 74 -16.98 8.70 -1.24
C GLY A 74 -16.55 8.57 -2.69
N ALA A 75 -15.58 9.38 -3.05
CA ALA A 75 -14.95 9.35 -4.36
C ALA A 75 -14.02 8.14 -4.57
N ASP A 76 -13.61 7.48 -3.49
CA ASP A 76 -12.67 6.38 -3.45
C ASP A 76 -13.03 5.25 -4.42
N ASP A 77 -14.26 4.77 -4.39
CA ASP A 77 -14.69 3.68 -5.26
C ASP A 77 -14.50 3.93 -6.76
N PHE A 78 -14.55 5.19 -7.19
CA PHE A 78 -14.28 5.56 -8.58
C PHE A 78 -12.79 5.50 -8.91
N TYR A 79 -11.93 5.98 -8.01
CA TYR A 79 -10.48 5.94 -8.18
C TYR A 79 -9.93 4.53 -7.99
N GLU A 80 -10.53 3.71 -7.11
CA GLU A 80 -10.16 2.31 -6.88
C GLU A 80 -10.20 1.45 -8.15
N ALA A 81 -11.03 1.83 -9.12
CA ALA A 81 -11.05 1.16 -10.43
C ALA A 81 -9.68 1.14 -11.13
N PHE A 82 -8.76 2.03 -10.77
CA PHE A 82 -7.50 2.27 -11.48
C PHE A 82 -6.25 2.23 -10.60
N VAL A 83 -6.36 2.00 -9.29
CA VAL A 83 -5.25 2.15 -8.32
C VAL A 83 -3.99 1.35 -8.66
N ASN A 84 -4.16 0.16 -9.23
CA ASN A 84 -3.05 -0.73 -9.58
C ASN A 84 -2.45 -0.46 -10.97
N TRP A 85 -3.04 0.42 -11.80
CA TRP A 85 -2.57 0.65 -13.16
C TRP A 85 -1.21 1.36 -13.22
N PRO A 86 -0.96 2.44 -12.45
CA PRO A 86 0.38 3.03 -12.41
C PRO A 86 1.43 2.08 -11.82
N VAL A 87 1.02 1.22 -10.88
CA VAL A 87 1.91 0.20 -10.30
C VAL A 87 2.29 -0.83 -11.35
N LEU A 88 1.33 -1.34 -12.14
CA LEU A 88 1.61 -2.25 -13.25
C LEU A 88 2.58 -1.62 -14.27
N TYR A 89 2.37 -0.34 -14.62
CA TYR A 89 3.32 0.40 -15.46
C TYR A 89 4.72 0.44 -14.85
N GLN A 90 4.82 0.80 -13.57
CA GLN A 90 6.09 0.90 -12.84
C GLN A 90 6.83 -0.45 -12.72
N LEU A 91 6.12 -1.57 -12.80
CA LEU A 91 6.68 -2.91 -12.79
C LEU A 91 7.09 -3.42 -14.20
N GLY A 92 6.55 -2.84 -15.28
CA GLY A 92 6.90 -3.21 -16.65
C GLY A 92 5.71 -3.60 -17.54
N GLY A 93 4.49 -3.14 -17.22
CA GLY A 93 3.31 -3.22 -18.09
C GLY A 93 3.42 -2.34 -19.33
N ALA A 94 2.34 -2.21 -20.11
CA ALA A 94 2.29 -1.51 -21.39
C ALA A 94 2.83 -0.07 -21.32
N ASP A 95 3.48 0.39 -22.39
CA ASP A 95 4.13 1.71 -22.44
C ASP A 95 3.15 2.88 -22.34
N ASP A 96 1.94 2.72 -22.85
CA ASP A 96 0.88 3.74 -22.86
C ASP A 96 0.02 3.73 -21.58
N LEU A 97 0.22 2.77 -20.69
CA LEU A 97 -0.63 2.60 -19.51
C LEU A 97 -0.57 3.81 -18.56
N ILE A 98 0.57 4.48 -18.45
CA ILE A 98 0.68 5.66 -17.57
C ILE A 98 -0.15 6.83 -18.11
N ASP A 99 -0.12 7.09 -19.41
CA ASP A 99 -0.90 8.14 -20.03
C ASP A 99 -2.40 7.85 -19.91
N VAL A 100 -2.78 6.59 -20.09
CA VAL A 100 -4.16 6.13 -19.92
C VAL A 100 -4.60 6.25 -18.46
N ALA A 101 -3.76 5.89 -17.49
CA ALA A 101 -4.07 6.04 -16.06
C ALA A 101 -4.27 7.51 -15.67
N LYS A 102 -3.39 8.41 -16.13
CA LYS A 102 -3.55 9.86 -15.94
C LYS A 102 -4.84 10.38 -16.56
N TRP A 103 -5.15 9.95 -17.76
CA TRP A 103 -6.39 10.35 -18.45
C TRP A 103 -7.64 9.88 -17.69
N HIS A 104 -7.61 8.72 -17.04
CA HIS A 104 -8.68 8.28 -16.16
C HIS A 104 -8.74 9.08 -14.86
N TRP A 105 -7.59 9.46 -14.29
CA TRP A 105 -7.56 10.39 -13.17
C TRP A 105 -8.31 11.68 -13.51
N GLU A 106 -8.01 12.30 -14.65
CA GLU A 106 -8.67 13.52 -15.12
C GLU A 106 -10.18 13.33 -15.38
N GLY A 107 -10.55 12.21 -16.00
CA GLY A 107 -11.95 11.90 -16.32
C GLY A 107 -12.79 11.69 -15.07
N VAL A 108 -12.31 10.90 -14.14
CA VAL A 108 -12.96 10.63 -12.85
C VAL A 108 -13.02 11.89 -12.00
N THR A 109 -11.94 12.67 -11.93
CA THR A 109 -11.88 13.92 -11.18
C THR A 109 -12.94 14.92 -11.68
N ARG A 110 -13.10 15.08 -13.00
CA ARG A 110 -14.19 15.90 -13.57
C ARG A 110 -15.57 15.36 -13.19
N GLN A 111 -15.78 14.06 -13.37
CA GLN A 111 -17.05 13.39 -13.04
C GLN A 111 -17.46 13.63 -11.59
N LEU A 112 -16.54 13.45 -10.65
CA LEU A 112 -16.79 13.64 -9.22
C LEU A 112 -16.94 15.12 -8.85
N THR A 113 -16.24 16.03 -9.55
CA THR A 113 -16.42 17.48 -9.40
C THR A 113 -17.83 17.89 -9.82
N ASP A 114 -18.31 17.40 -10.97
CA ASP A 114 -19.67 17.69 -11.47
C ASP A 114 -20.75 17.12 -10.53
N LEU A 115 -20.47 16.02 -9.86
CA LEU A 115 -21.34 15.42 -8.83
C LEU A 115 -21.24 16.15 -7.46
N GLY A 116 -20.30 17.10 -7.31
CA GLY A 116 -20.15 17.91 -6.09
C GLY A 116 -19.36 17.23 -4.95
N PHE A 117 -18.66 16.12 -5.24
CA PHE A 117 -17.82 15.41 -4.27
C PHE A 117 -16.44 16.03 -4.09
N LEU A 118 -15.93 16.74 -5.09
CA LEU A 118 -14.62 17.36 -5.06
C LEU A 118 -14.70 18.89 -5.01
N VAL A 119 -13.72 19.50 -4.35
CA VAL A 119 -13.40 20.93 -4.38
C VAL A 119 -11.92 21.06 -4.66
N ASP A 120 -11.53 21.82 -5.68
CA ASP A 120 -10.14 21.98 -6.10
C ASP A 120 -9.46 20.62 -6.39
N GLU A 121 -10.19 19.69 -7.01
CA GLU A 121 -9.77 18.33 -7.37
C GLU A 121 -9.50 17.40 -6.17
N PHE A 122 -9.89 17.82 -4.96
CA PHE A 122 -9.72 17.02 -3.74
C PHE A 122 -11.07 16.76 -3.07
N GLU A 123 -11.20 15.62 -2.39
CA GLU A 123 -12.46 15.27 -1.72
C GLU A 123 -12.96 16.32 -0.75
N ARG A 124 -14.26 16.62 -0.87
CA ARG A 124 -14.93 17.65 -0.11
C ARG A 124 -15.40 17.13 1.24
N GLY A 125 -14.50 17.13 2.22
CA GLY A 125 -14.86 16.83 3.59
C GLY A 125 -15.32 15.39 3.78
N TYR A 126 -14.45 14.45 3.56
CA TYR A 126 -14.63 13.05 3.87
C TYR A 126 -13.59 12.58 4.90
N ASP A 127 -13.67 11.33 5.36
CA ASP A 127 -12.73 10.78 6.31
C ASP A 127 -11.49 10.19 5.63
N TRP A 128 -10.37 10.16 6.36
CA TRP A 128 -9.09 9.69 5.81
C TRP A 128 -8.99 8.18 5.62
N PHE A 129 -9.93 7.41 6.12
CA PHE A 129 -9.99 6.00 5.78
C PHE A 129 -10.28 5.84 4.28
N HIS A 130 -11.27 6.56 3.74
CA HIS A 130 -11.63 6.55 2.32
C HIS A 130 -10.80 7.52 1.45
N ILE A 131 -10.51 8.74 1.93
CA ILE A 131 -9.59 9.64 1.21
C ILE A 131 -8.26 8.94 0.94
N GLY A 132 -7.76 8.15 1.91
CA GLY A 132 -6.57 7.35 1.72
C GLY A 132 -6.67 6.37 0.55
N GLU A 133 -7.82 5.69 0.40
CA GLU A 133 -8.09 4.76 -0.70
C GLU A 133 -8.07 5.47 -2.06
N SER A 134 -8.68 6.65 -2.19
CA SER A 134 -8.56 7.50 -3.40
C SER A 134 -7.11 7.88 -3.70
N MET A 135 -6.40 8.31 -2.66
CA MET A 135 -5.09 8.93 -2.83
C MET A 135 -3.98 7.96 -3.17
N ILE A 136 -4.12 6.64 -2.94
CA ILE A 136 -3.14 5.65 -3.41
C ILE A 136 -3.01 5.65 -4.93
N PHE A 137 -4.08 5.93 -5.67
CA PHE A 137 -4.00 6.10 -7.11
C PHE A 137 -3.14 7.32 -7.47
N PHE A 138 -3.36 8.46 -6.81
CA PHE A 138 -2.59 9.68 -6.99
C PHE A 138 -1.10 9.49 -6.67
N TYR A 139 -0.76 8.88 -5.52
CA TYR A 139 0.62 8.63 -5.12
C TYR A 139 1.33 7.69 -6.09
N SER A 140 0.62 6.69 -6.59
CA SER A 140 1.16 5.75 -7.58
C SER A 140 1.44 6.43 -8.92
N LEU A 141 0.60 7.39 -9.37
CA LEU A 141 0.86 8.22 -10.54
C LEU A 141 2.10 9.09 -10.36
N CYS A 142 2.22 9.76 -9.20
CA CYS A 142 3.40 10.56 -8.85
C CYS A 142 4.70 9.73 -8.86
N ALA A 143 4.65 8.51 -8.32
CA ALA A 143 5.81 7.62 -8.26
C ALA A 143 6.18 7.00 -9.62
N ALA A 144 5.19 6.75 -10.48
CA ALA A 144 5.38 6.14 -11.78
C ALA A 144 5.91 7.13 -12.83
N ASP A 145 5.54 8.41 -12.74
CA ASP A 145 6.03 9.49 -13.59
C ASP A 145 6.34 10.77 -12.81
N PRO A 146 7.44 10.79 -12.05
CA PRO A 146 7.80 11.93 -11.22
C PRO A 146 8.23 13.18 -12.01
N GLY A 147 8.42 13.06 -13.34
CA GLY A 147 8.70 14.17 -14.23
C GLY A 147 7.48 15.01 -14.61
N ASP A 148 6.29 14.54 -14.34
CA ASP A 148 5.04 15.24 -14.65
C ASP A 148 4.84 16.48 -13.76
N GLU A 149 4.89 17.67 -14.38
CA GLU A 149 4.78 18.94 -13.66
C GLU A 149 3.38 19.17 -13.08
N GLU A 150 2.34 18.71 -13.77
CA GLU A 150 0.95 18.89 -13.34
C GLU A 150 0.65 18.07 -12.09
N PHE A 151 1.07 16.81 -12.05
CA PHE A 151 0.95 15.98 -10.86
C PHE A 151 1.82 16.47 -9.70
N ARG A 152 3.02 17.01 -9.97
CA ARG A 152 3.84 17.66 -8.97
C ARG A 152 3.16 18.88 -8.36
N GLU A 153 2.58 19.76 -9.16
CA GLU A 153 1.85 20.94 -8.68
C GLU A 153 0.61 20.55 -7.87
N ARG A 154 -0.10 19.49 -8.27
CA ARG A 154 -1.19 18.90 -7.46
C ARG A 154 -0.70 18.38 -6.12
N ALA A 155 0.44 17.68 -6.09
CA ALA A 155 1.02 17.16 -4.85
C ALA A 155 1.30 18.30 -3.86
N TYR A 156 1.85 19.41 -4.32
CA TYR A 156 2.05 20.61 -3.47
C TYR A 156 0.74 21.19 -3.01
N ARG A 157 -0.21 21.42 -3.91
CA ARG A 157 -1.51 22.01 -3.59
C ARG A 157 -2.29 21.17 -2.56
N PHE A 158 -2.32 19.86 -2.72
CA PHE A 158 -2.99 18.96 -1.80
C PHE A 158 -2.32 18.94 -0.43
N ALA A 159 -1.00 18.87 -0.38
CA ALA A 159 -0.24 18.94 0.87
C ALA A 159 -0.43 20.28 1.59
N GLU A 160 -0.45 21.39 0.87
CA GLU A 160 -0.64 22.74 1.43
C GLU A 160 -1.99 22.93 2.14
N MET A 161 -3.01 22.13 1.82
CA MET A 161 -4.30 22.19 2.53
C MET A 161 -4.19 21.86 4.03
N TYR A 162 -3.11 21.15 4.43
CA TYR A 162 -2.88 20.71 5.80
C TYR A 162 -1.76 21.49 6.51
N LEU A 163 -1.08 22.40 5.83
CA LEU A 163 -0.05 23.22 6.47
C LEU A 163 -0.64 24.33 7.37
N PRO A 164 0.11 24.76 8.39
CA PRO A 164 -0.29 25.90 9.23
C PRO A 164 -0.57 27.14 8.40
N GLY A 165 -1.72 27.79 8.65
CA GLY A 165 -2.13 29.00 7.95
C GLY A 165 -2.74 28.79 6.56
N SER A 166 -2.95 27.55 6.15
CA SER A 166 -3.66 27.23 4.92
C SER A 166 -5.07 27.84 4.89
N PRO A 167 -5.51 28.44 3.77
CA PRO A 167 -6.89 28.93 3.64
C PRO A 167 -7.95 27.83 3.82
N ALA A 168 -7.63 26.59 3.53
CA ALA A 168 -8.51 25.43 3.76
C ALA A 168 -8.81 25.22 5.25
N GLY A 169 -7.88 25.60 6.13
CA GLY A 169 -8.10 25.59 7.59
C GLY A 169 -8.23 24.20 8.21
N ASN A 170 -7.75 23.14 7.54
CA ASN A 170 -7.84 21.78 8.05
C ASN A 170 -6.99 21.53 9.30
N TYR A 171 -5.91 22.26 9.50
CA TYR A 171 -4.96 22.05 10.60
C TYR A 171 -4.94 23.20 11.59
N ASP A 172 -4.88 22.86 12.88
CA ASP A 172 -4.64 23.78 14.00
C ASP A 172 -3.26 23.59 14.58
N ALA A 173 -2.36 24.55 14.33
CA ALA A 173 -0.98 24.48 14.79
C ALA A 173 -0.84 24.65 16.32
N ALA A 174 -1.82 25.27 17.00
CA ALA A 174 -1.75 25.47 18.45
C ALA A 174 -1.98 24.16 19.20
N THR A 175 -2.93 23.35 18.72
CA THR A 175 -3.28 22.06 19.32
C THR A 175 -2.65 20.88 18.57
N LYS A 176 -2.04 21.13 17.41
CA LYS A 176 -1.48 20.10 16.51
C LYS A 176 -2.51 19.02 16.15
N THR A 177 -3.67 19.48 15.70
CA THR A 177 -4.80 18.63 15.35
C THR A 177 -5.30 18.95 13.94
N ILE A 178 -5.76 17.95 13.22
CA ILE A 178 -6.66 18.11 12.10
C ILE A 178 -8.06 18.35 12.68
N ARG A 179 -8.76 19.40 12.23
CA ARG A 179 -9.87 20.00 12.98
C ARG A 179 -11.16 19.19 12.99
N ALA A 180 -11.34 18.27 12.08
CA ALA A 180 -12.51 17.40 12.02
C ALA A 180 -12.14 16.06 11.39
N PRO A 181 -12.88 14.98 11.66
CA PRO A 181 -12.76 13.72 10.94
C PRO A 181 -13.01 13.90 9.45
N HIS A 182 -14.00 14.70 9.08
CA HIS A 182 -14.30 15.07 7.71
C HIS A 182 -13.60 16.38 7.36
N ASN A 183 -12.60 16.29 6.50
CA ASN A 183 -11.73 17.41 6.12
C ASN A 183 -11.30 17.28 4.65
N GLY A 184 -10.37 18.09 4.18
CA GLY A 184 -9.88 18.05 2.81
C GLY A 184 -10.28 19.26 1.98
N GLY A 185 -10.76 19.05 0.77
CA GLY A 185 -11.21 20.10 -0.15
C GLY A 185 -12.33 20.94 0.45
N GLY A 186 -12.16 22.27 0.48
CA GLY A 186 -13.10 23.17 1.10
C GLY A 186 -13.04 23.26 2.63
N GLY A 187 -12.07 22.60 3.27
CA GLY A 187 -11.78 22.67 4.71
C GLY A 187 -12.57 21.68 5.57
N PRO A 188 -12.44 21.79 6.90
CA PRO A 188 -13.07 20.87 7.84
C PRO A 188 -14.59 20.97 7.81
N ARG A 189 -15.28 19.85 7.91
CA ARG A 189 -16.75 19.77 8.02
C ARG A 189 -17.14 19.34 9.44
N TRP A 190 -17.84 20.25 10.10
CA TRP A 190 -18.34 20.07 11.46
C TRP A 190 -19.72 19.40 11.46
N GLY A 191 -19.78 18.19 11.15
CA GLY A 191 -21.02 17.45 11.04
C GLY A 191 -20.89 16.44 9.93
N ILE A 192 -21.02 15.22 10.34
CA ILE A 192 -21.09 14.10 9.44
C ILE A 192 -22.46 14.22 8.78
N ASN A 193 -22.51 14.72 7.59
CA ASN A 193 -23.63 14.87 6.66
C ASN A 193 -25.04 15.07 7.26
N ASP A 194 -25.86 15.95 6.72
CA ASP A 194 -27.27 16.10 7.07
C ASP A 194 -28.07 14.79 6.96
N GLU A 195 -27.58 13.85 6.18
CA GLU A 195 -28.10 12.49 5.98
C GLU A 195 -28.07 11.63 7.24
N TRP A 196 -27.14 11.86 8.14
CA TRP A 196 -27.07 11.15 9.43
C TRP A 196 -28.18 11.54 10.39
N ARG A 197 -28.98 12.56 10.05
CA ARG A 197 -30.20 12.88 10.78
C ARG A 197 -31.32 11.85 10.61
N SER A 198 -31.26 11.07 9.53
CA SER A 198 -32.21 9.97 9.28
C SER A 198 -31.52 8.61 9.28
N TYR A 199 -30.67 8.37 10.25
CA TYR A 199 -29.83 7.16 10.35
C TYR A 199 -30.59 5.82 10.31
N GLY A 200 -31.91 5.82 10.34
CA GLY A 200 -32.72 4.61 10.37
C GLY A 200 -33.21 4.08 9.02
N ALA A 201 -33.26 4.90 7.97
CA ALA A 201 -34.02 4.55 6.77
C ALA A 201 -33.24 3.67 5.78
N ASP A 202 -31.93 3.92 5.55
CA ASP A 202 -31.18 3.29 4.46
C ASP A 202 -29.92 2.49 4.86
N LEU A 203 -29.73 2.19 6.15
CA LEU A 203 -28.49 1.63 6.66
C LEU A 203 -28.50 0.11 6.87
N THR A 204 -29.26 -0.60 6.07
CA THR A 204 -29.26 -2.08 6.09
C THR A 204 -27.86 -2.66 5.90
N ASN A 205 -27.00 -2.02 5.16
CA ASN A 205 -25.61 -2.45 4.94
C ASN A 205 -24.71 -2.23 6.16
N MET A 206 -25.00 -1.24 7.01
CA MET A 206 -24.20 -0.94 8.20
C MET A 206 -24.58 -1.79 9.43
N ARG A 207 -25.66 -2.58 9.34
CA ARG A 207 -26.09 -3.49 10.43
C ARG A 207 -25.01 -4.51 10.81
N ILE A 208 -24.27 -4.98 9.83
CA ILE A 208 -23.17 -5.92 10.05
C ILE A 208 -22.07 -5.34 10.94
N PHE A 209 -21.99 -4.01 11.02
CA PHE A 209 -20.95 -3.31 11.73
C PHE A 209 -21.31 -2.92 13.18
N GLY A 210 -22.54 -3.12 13.62
CA GLY A 210 -23.02 -2.71 14.93
C GLY A 210 -23.48 -1.24 14.99
N LEU A 211 -23.97 -0.79 16.13
CA LEU A 211 -24.40 0.60 16.32
C LEU A 211 -23.23 1.56 16.14
N PRO A 212 -23.44 2.73 15.48
CA PRO A 212 -22.39 3.72 15.27
C PRO A 212 -21.83 4.28 16.58
N LEU A 213 -22.69 4.47 17.57
CA LEU A 213 -22.31 4.89 18.92
C LEU A 213 -22.97 4.02 19.98
N ALA A 214 -22.20 3.59 20.97
CA ALA A 214 -22.70 3.01 22.19
C ALA A 214 -23.12 4.09 23.20
N GLY A 215 -23.99 3.71 24.15
CA GLY A 215 -24.38 4.56 25.27
C GLY A 215 -25.29 5.74 24.93
N VAL A 216 -25.98 5.72 23.78
CA VAL A 216 -27.04 6.70 23.46
C VAL A 216 -28.31 6.29 24.19
N PRO A 217 -28.91 7.15 25.03
CA PRO A 217 -30.07 6.77 25.86
C PRO A 217 -31.24 6.27 25.02
N GLY A 218 -31.77 5.09 25.38
CA GLY A 218 -32.91 4.48 24.71
C GLY A 218 -32.60 3.76 23.40
N ILE A 219 -31.32 3.66 23.00
CA ILE A 219 -30.87 2.95 21.81
C ILE A 219 -29.90 1.85 22.23
N GLN A 220 -30.32 0.58 22.06
CA GLN A 220 -29.51 -0.59 22.40
C GLN A 220 -29.24 -1.49 21.19
N THR A 221 -30.12 -1.45 20.20
CA THR A 221 -30.05 -2.28 19.00
C THR A 221 -30.32 -1.46 17.74
N TRP A 222 -29.97 -2.00 16.58
CA TRP A 222 -30.31 -1.41 15.29
C TRP A 222 -31.83 -1.28 15.08
N ASP A 223 -32.63 -2.18 15.66
CA ASP A 223 -34.07 -2.12 15.54
C ASP A 223 -34.67 -0.88 16.22
N ASP A 224 -33.99 -0.33 17.21
CA ASP A 224 -34.37 0.95 17.82
C ASP A 224 -34.30 2.11 16.83
N LEU A 225 -33.40 2.06 15.85
CA LEU A 225 -33.22 3.10 14.82
C LEU A 225 -34.34 3.09 13.75
N LYS A 226 -35.28 2.14 13.80
CA LYS A 226 -36.51 2.19 13.01
C LYS A 226 -37.47 3.26 13.51
N ASP A 227 -37.32 3.70 14.75
CA ASP A 227 -38.02 4.86 15.31
C ASP A 227 -37.32 6.13 14.84
N PRO A 228 -37.99 7.02 14.07
CA PRO A 228 -37.40 8.25 13.57
C PRO A 228 -36.82 9.15 14.66
N ALA A 229 -37.46 9.25 15.82
CA ALA A 229 -36.95 10.09 16.92
C ALA A 229 -35.66 9.55 17.52
N LYS A 230 -35.50 8.23 17.58
CA LYS A 230 -34.26 7.58 18.02
C LYS A 230 -33.16 7.70 16.96
N ALA A 231 -33.51 7.58 15.67
CA ALA A 231 -32.59 7.80 14.57
C ALA A 231 -32.04 9.26 14.57
N ASP A 232 -32.93 10.25 14.76
CA ASP A 232 -32.54 11.66 14.89
C ASP A 232 -31.64 11.90 16.11
N LEU A 233 -31.94 11.23 17.25
CA LEU A 233 -31.10 11.32 18.45
C LEU A 233 -29.71 10.72 18.18
N MET A 234 -29.63 9.56 17.53
CA MET A 234 -28.35 8.95 17.13
C MET A 234 -27.56 9.88 16.23
N GLY A 235 -28.19 10.43 15.20
CA GLY A 235 -27.55 11.39 14.26
C GLY A 235 -27.03 12.64 14.98
N ALA A 236 -27.80 13.21 15.89
CA ALA A 236 -27.39 14.36 16.69
C ALA A 236 -26.16 14.05 17.60
N GLU A 237 -26.15 12.88 18.26
CA GLU A 237 -25.02 12.43 19.06
C GLU A 237 -23.78 12.12 18.22
N MET A 238 -23.94 11.57 17.01
CA MET A 238 -22.85 11.38 16.07
C MET A 238 -22.23 12.71 15.66
N ILE A 239 -23.04 13.71 15.29
CA ILE A 239 -22.55 15.06 14.97
C ILE A 239 -21.79 15.65 16.17
N ARG A 240 -22.32 15.50 17.38
CA ARG A 240 -21.72 16.04 18.60
C ARG A 240 -20.37 15.39 18.94
N ARG A 241 -20.28 14.06 18.84
CA ARG A 241 -19.09 13.29 19.27
C ARG A 241 -18.08 13.11 18.15
N LEU A 242 -18.55 12.81 16.92
CA LEU A 242 -17.69 12.46 15.78
C LEU A 242 -17.46 13.61 14.81
N GLY A 243 -18.22 14.71 14.90
CA GLY A 243 -18.18 15.82 13.93
C GLY A 243 -17.07 16.84 14.14
N ALA A 244 -16.32 16.76 15.23
CA ALA A 244 -15.30 17.74 15.56
C ALA A 244 -14.10 17.11 16.28
N GLY A 245 -12.97 17.81 16.23
CA GLY A 245 -11.72 17.31 16.80
C GLY A 245 -10.98 16.43 15.80
N ASP A 246 -9.89 15.82 16.26
CA ASP A 246 -9.02 14.97 15.44
C ASP A 246 -9.27 13.49 15.72
N VAL A 247 -9.02 12.64 14.75
CA VAL A 247 -9.18 11.19 14.85
C VAL A 247 -7.95 10.47 14.32
N ALA A 248 -7.68 9.26 14.82
CA ALA A 248 -6.47 8.51 14.49
C ALA A 248 -6.30 8.25 12.97
N VAL A 249 -7.39 8.04 12.24
CA VAL A 249 -7.31 7.80 10.78
C VAL A 249 -6.77 9.00 10.00
N ASN A 250 -6.86 10.23 10.54
CA ASN A 250 -6.24 11.40 9.95
C ASN A 250 -4.71 11.32 9.87
N LEU A 251 -4.06 10.39 10.58
CA LEU A 251 -2.63 10.12 10.44
C LEU A 251 -2.23 9.74 9.01
N ALA A 252 -3.15 9.18 8.23
CA ALA A 252 -2.91 8.89 6.82
C ALA A 252 -2.66 10.16 5.97
N ALA A 253 -3.13 11.35 6.41
CA ALA A 253 -2.83 12.64 5.75
C ALA A 253 -1.33 12.94 5.65
N THR A 254 -0.50 12.34 6.52
CA THR A 254 0.96 12.49 6.47
C THR A 254 1.55 12.06 5.13
N THR A 255 0.87 11.21 4.38
CA THR A 255 1.32 10.76 3.06
C THR A 255 1.26 11.89 2.01
N LEU A 256 0.28 12.81 2.09
CA LEU A 256 0.25 13.97 1.19
C LEU A 256 1.53 14.80 1.27
N THR A 257 1.94 15.11 2.51
CA THR A 257 3.11 15.94 2.75
C THR A 257 4.41 15.18 2.50
N ALA A 258 4.46 13.86 2.79
CA ALA A 258 5.58 13.02 2.45
C ALA A 258 5.77 12.92 0.92
N ASN A 259 4.68 12.69 0.16
CA ASN A 259 4.70 12.64 -1.30
C ASN A 259 5.16 13.98 -1.92
N ALA A 260 4.67 15.11 -1.42
CA ALA A 260 5.11 16.42 -1.87
C ALA A 260 6.59 16.67 -1.56
N TRP A 261 7.07 16.26 -0.39
CA TRP A 261 8.47 16.39 0.00
C TRP A 261 9.42 15.58 -0.89
N LEU A 262 9.00 14.44 -1.41
CA LEU A 262 9.81 13.61 -2.30
C LEU A 262 10.22 14.31 -3.61
N TYR A 263 9.54 15.39 -4.01
CA TYR A 263 9.89 16.12 -5.24
C TYR A 263 11.04 17.09 -5.08
N ASP A 264 11.08 17.86 -4.00
CA ASP A 264 12.04 18.98 -3.84
C ASP A 264 12.66 19.12 -2.45
N HIS A 265 12.34 18.21 -1.54
CA HIS A 265 12.76 18.23 -0.14
C HIS A 265 12.38 19.52 0.61
N ASN A 266 11.23 20.12 0.28
CA ASN A 266 10.74 21.31 0.97
C ASN A 266 10.48 21.02 2.45
N ASP A 267 11.30 21.61 3.31
CA ASP A 267 11.29 21.36 4.76
C ASP A 267 9.93 21.62 5.42
N ARG A 268 9.07 22.47 4.86
CA ARG A 268 7.73 22.72 5.42
C ARG A 268 6.88 21.45 5.48
N PHE A 269 6.96 20.61 4.45
CA PHE A 269 6.21 19.36 4.38
C PHE A 269 6.73 18.34 5.41
N ALA A 270 8.05 18.15 5.45
CA ALA A 270 8.66 17.26 6.45
C ALA A 270 8.40 17.74 7.88
N ALA A 271 8.53 19.03 8.14
CA ALA A 271 8.30 19.60 9.47
C ALA A 271 6.87 19.36 9.95
N TRP A 272 5.87 19.56 9.10
CA TRP A 272 4.47 19.29 9.44
C TRP A 272 4.23 17.79 9.71
N THR A 273 4.71 16.92 8.82
CA THR A 273 4.58 15.46 8.99
C THR A 273 5.12 15.02 10.35
N LEU A 274 6.33 15.45 10.68
CA LEU A 274 7.00 15.04 11.91
C LEU A 274 6.33 15.68 13.15
N GLU A 275 5.92 16.94 13.07
CA GLU A 275 5.20 17.60 14.17
C GLU A 275 3.88 16.89 14.49
N TYR A 276 3.13 16.54 13.46
CA TYR A 276 1.84 15.88 13.61
C TYR A 276 2.00 14.44 14.14
N LEU A 277 2.95 13.69 13.61
CA LEU A 277 3.30 12.36 14.13
C LEU A 277 3.77 12.42 15.58
N ASP A 278 4.66 13.36 15.93
CA ASP A 278 5.17 13.54 17.29
C ASP A 278 4.03 13.86 18.29
N ALA A 279 3.03 14.66 17.87
CA ALA A 279 1.87 14.96 18.70
C ALA A 279 1.04 13.70 19.01
N TRP A 280 0.80 12.85 18.01
CA TRP A 280 0.09 11.60 18.23
C TRP A 280 0.92 10.58 19.04
N GLN A 281 2.24 10.51 18.86
CA GLN A 281 3.12 9.70 19.70
C GLN A 281 3.07 10.14 21.18
N GLN A 282 3.04 11.45 21.44
CA GLN A 282 2.89 11.98 22.79
C GLN A 282 1.54 11.62 23.41
N ARG A 283 0.45 11.72 22.65
CA ARG A 283 -0.90 11.31 23.08
C ARG A 283 -0.96 9.82 23.39
N ALA A 284 -0.39 8.99 22.52
CA ALA A 284 -0.29 7.54 22.75
C ALA A 284 0.53 7.22 24.02
N ALA A 285 1.67 7.89 24.21
CA ALA A 285 2.49 7.72 25.42
C ALA A 285 1.74 8.11 26.70
N ALA A 286 0.99 9.22 26.66
CA ALA A 286 0.14 9.66 27.77
C ALA A 286 -1.03 8.69 28.06
N ASN A 287 -1.46 7.93 27.04
CA ASN A 287 -2.49 6.90 27.14
C ASN A 287 -1.90 5.49 27.36
N GLY A 288 -0.75 5.39 28.04
CA GLY A 288 -0.13 4.11 28.39
C GLY A 288 0.44 3.31 27.20
N GLY A 289 0.73 3.97 26.08
CA GLY A 289 1.27 3.37 24.87
C GLY A 289 0.23 2.95 23.85
N LEU A 290 -1.05 2.97 24.20
CA LEU A 290 -2.16 2.73 23.27
C LEU A 290 -2.53 4.01 22.53
N LEU A 291 -2.64 3.92 21.22
CA LEU A 291 -3.07 5.05 20.39
C LEU A 291 -4.54 5.40 20.70
N PRO A 292 -4.84 6.62 21.20
CA PRO A 292 -6.21 7.08 21.29
C PRO A 292 -6.77 7.31 19.88
N ASP A 293 -8.08 7.20 19.70
CA ASP A 293 -8.70 7.40 18.40
C ASP A 293 -9.43 8.74 18.27
N ASN A 294 -9.41 9.57 19.29
CA ASN A 294 -10.07 10.88 19.28
C ASN A 294 -9.31 11.92 20.10
N VAL A 295 -9.32 13.15 19.61
CA VAL A 295 -8.75 14.33 20.26
C VAL A 295 -9.71 15.49 20.04
N GLY A 296 -10.15 16.17 21.09
CA GLY A 296 -11.07 17.28 20.97
C GLY A 296 -10.44 18.57 20.43
N PRO A 297 -11.25 19.60 20.19
CA PRO A 297 -10.79 20.90 19.65
C PRO A 297 -9.75 21.62 20.52
N SER A 298 -9.69 21.34 21.83
CA SER A 298 -8.67 21.89 22.72
C SER A 298 -7.33 21.15 22.66
N GLY A 299 -7.26 20.02 21.93
CA GLY A 299 -6.11 19.13 21.87
C GLY A 299 -6.11 18.01 22.90
N GLU A 300 -7.15 17.90 23.74
CA GLU A 300 -7.27 16.90 24.79
C GLU A 300 -7.95 15.62 24.29
N VAL A 301 -7.39 14.48 24.68
CA VAL A 301 -7.95 13.16 24.39
C VAL A 301 -9.27 12.98 25.15
N GLY A 302 -10.31 12.48 24.46
CA GLY A 302 -11.59 12.19 25.08
C GLY A 302 -12.47 13.40 25.39
N GLU A 303 -12.08 14.62 25.00
CA GLU A 303 -12.82 15.85 25.30
C GLU A 303 -14.31 15.77 24.91
N LEU A 304 -14.62 15.22 23.73
CA LEU A 304 -15.97 15.07 23.22
C LEU A 304 -16.58 13.67 23.50
N HIS A 305 -15.82 12.80 24.16
CA HIS A 305 -16.15 11.40 24.39
C HIS A 305 -16.24 11.03 25.89
N ASP A 306 -16.59 12.00 26.75
CA ASP A 306 -16.72 11.83 28.20
C ASP A 306 -15.43 11.27 28.85
N GLY A 307 -14.27 11.72 28.38
CA GLY A 307 -12.94 11.28 28.83
C GLY A 307 -12.46 9.95 28.25
N ARG A 308 -13.22 9.32 27.35
CA ARG A 308 -12.82 8.06 26.71
C ARG A 308 -11.77 8.32 25.63
N TRP A 309 -10.69 7.56 25.65
CA TRP A 309 -9.66 7.59 24.62
C TRP A 309 -10.06 6.85 23.32
N TYR A 310 -11.24 6.22 23.31
CA TYR A 310 -11.81 5.44 22.19
C TYR A 310 -13.21 5.96 21.84
N GLY A 311 -13.69 5.60 20.66
CA GLY A 311 -15.03 5.93 20.15
C GLY A 311 -15.04 7.04 19.10
N GLY A 312 -13.87 7.44 18.58
CA GLY A 312 -13.75 8.35 17.44
C GLY A 312 -14.26 7.76 16.12
N ASN A 313 -14.39 8.60 15.11
CA ASN A 313 -14.81 8.17 13.78
C ASN A 313 -13.77 7.21 13.19
N TYR A 314 -14.21 6.06 12.66
CA TYR A 314 -13.35 4.97 12.21
C TYR A 314 -12.30 4.52 13.24
N GLY A 315 -12.59 4.74 14.53
CA GLY A 315 -11.73 4.40 15.65
C GLY A 315 -11.98 2.98 16.20
N TRP A 316 -11.57 2.77 17.44
CA TRP A 316 -11.58 1.46 18.11
C TRP A 316 -12.95 0.81 18.24
N ASN A 317 -14.00 1.62 18.30
CA ASN A 317 -15.38 1.12 18.43
C ASN A 317 -16.00 0.65 17.09
N TRP A 318 -15.38 1.03 15.98
CA TRP A 318 -15.85 0.70 14.64
C TRP A 318 -15.46 -0.73 14.24
N PRO A 319 -16.16 -1.31 13.27
CA PRO A 319 -15.89 -2.68 12.80
C PRO A 319 -14.48 -2.88 12.29
N HIS A 320 -13.91 -1.83 11.70
CA HIS A 320 -12.56 -1.82 11.15
C HIS A 320 -11.48 -1.85 12.25
N GLY A 321 -11.74 -1.26 13.43
CA GLY A 321 -10.89 -1.35 14.60
C GLY A 321 -9.39 -1.23 14.33
N VAL A 322 -8.66 -2.33 14.54
CA VAL A 322 -7.21 -2.41 14.26
C VAL A 322 -6.90 -2.09 12.80
N TYR A 323 -7.73 -2.49 11.85
CA TYR A 323 -7.47 -2.25 10.44
C TYR A 323 -7.38 -0.74 10.13
N SER A 324 -8.31 0.07 10.62
CA SER A 324 -8.29 1.52 10.39
C SER A 324 -7.23 2.23 11.25
N VAL A 325 -7.26 2.02 12.56
CA VAL A 325 -6.35 2.71 13.51
C VAL A 325 -4.91 2.25 13.33
N GLY A 326 -4.69 0.94 13.14
CA GLY A 326 -3.37 0.35 12.94
C GLY A 326 -2.75 0.74 11.60
N SER A 327 -3.54 0.75 10.51
CA SER A 327 -3.06 1.19 9.19
C SER A 327 -2.62 2.65 9.22
N ALA A 328 -3.44 3.56 9.78
CA ALA A 328 -3.11 4.98 9.86
C ALA A 328 -1.83 5.23 10.70
N ALA A 329 -1.69 4.53 11.83
CA ALA A 329 -0.49 4.60 12.66
C ALA A 329 0.75 4.10 11.90
N CYS A 330 0.62 2.99 11.19
CA CYS A 330 1.70 2.40 10.40
C CYS A 330 2.11 3.32 9.24
N ILE A 331 1.14 3.88 8.50
CA ILE A 331 1.37 4.82 7.40
C ILE A 331 2.18 6.02 7.88
N ALA A 332 1.74 6.69 8.96
CA ALA A 332 2.44 7.86 9.50
C ALA A 332 3.85 7.50 10.00
N ALA A 333 4.00 6.34 10.63
CA ALA A 333 5.27 5.84 11.12
C ALA A 333 6.26 5.57 9.99
N VAL A 334 5.81 4.89 8.92
CA VAL A 334 6.61 4.61 7.71
C VAL A 334 7.03 5.91 7.02
N ASN A 335 6.11 6.88 6.90
CA ASN A 335 6.42 8.21 6.38
C ASN A 335 7.49 8.91 7.23
N GLY A 336 7.39 8.80 8.55
CA GLY A 336 8.40 9.33 9.47
C GLY A 336 9.80 8.74 9.23
N VAL A 337 9.90 7.42 9.01
CA VAL A 337 11.16 6.76 8.65
C VAL A 337 11.66 7.21 7.28
N LEU A 338 10.77 7.30 6.29
CA LEU A 338 11.12 7.72 4.92
C LEU A 338 11.74 9.13 4.92
N LEU A 339 11.20 10.04 5.73
CA LEU A 339 11.69 11.42 5.83
C LEU A 339 13.02 11.54 6.61
N THR A 340 13.27 10.67 7.60
CA THR A 340 14.36 10.87 8.57
C THR A 340 15.41 9.75 8.58
N GLY A 341 15.07 8.56 8.13
CA GLY A 341 15.88 7.34 8.35
C GLY A 341 15.88 6.84 9.79
N ASP A 342 15.12 7.46 10.70
CA ASP A 342 15.07 7.13 12.14
C ASP A 342 14.00 6.09 12.42
N SER A 343 14.41 4.87 12.77
CA SER A 343 13.53 3.75 13.08
C SER A 343 12.67 3.94 14.34
N ASN A 344 13.03 4.87 15.24
CA ASN A 344 12.20 5.20 16.41
C ASN A 344 10.85 5.82 16.01
N ARG A 345 10.72 6.30 14.79
CA ARG A 345 9.44 6.75 14.22
C ARG A 345 8.39 5.64 14.15
N LEU A 346 8.82 4.38 14.11
CA LEU A 346 7.92 3.22 14.11
C LEU A 346 7.30 2.90 15.47
N ASP A 347 7.79 3.51 16.55
CA ASP A 347 7.38 3.17 17.91
C ASP A 347 5.87 3.31 18.18
N ILE A 348 5.20 4.25 17.53
CA ILE A 348 3.74 4.42 17.68
C ILE A 348 2.99 3.16 17.22
N ALA A 349 3.38 2.59 16.08
CA ALA A 349 2.76 1.39 15.53
C ALA A 349 3.28 0.11 16.22
N ARG A 350 4.58 0.03 16.54
CA ARG A 350 5.18 -1.10 17.27
C ARG A 350 4.52 -1.32 18.64
N LYS A 351 4.41 -0.27 19.45
CA LYS A 351 3.78 -0.33 20.77
C LYS A 351 2.31 -0.70 20.68
N LEU A 352 1.60 -0.16 19.68
CA LEU A 352 0.22 -0.52 19.44
C LEU A 352 0.08 -2.02 19.16
N LEU A 353 0.87 -2.58 18.23
CA LEU A 353 0.81 -4.00 17.90
C LEU A 353 1.24 -4.87 19.10
N ASP A 354 2.29 -4.49 19.82
CA ASP A 354 2.74 -5.24 21.00
C ASP A 354 1.62 -5.32 22.06
N HIS A 355 0.93 -4.21 22.34
CA HIS A 355 -0.24 -4.21 23.23
C HIS A 355 -1.35 -5.14 22.80
N LEU A 356 -1.61 -5.24 21.49
CA LEU A 356 -2.64 -6.13 20.96
C LEU A 356 -2.20 -7.61 21.04
N TYR A 357 -0.95 -7.90 20.70
CA TYR A 357 -0.39 -9.26 20.75
C TYR A 357 -0.29 -9.82 22.17
N GLU A 358 0.03 -8.97 23.16
CA GLU A 358 0.03 -9.33 24.59
C GLU A 358 -1.39 -9.67 25.11
N ARG A 359 -2.42 -9.06 24.55
CA ARG A 359 -3.84 -9.32 24.87
C ARG A 359 -4.44 -10.45 24.06
N GLY A 360 -3.68 -10.99 23.13
CA GLY A 360 -4.14 -12.08 22.28
C GLY A 360 -4.43 -13.35 23.04
N THR A 361 -5.43 -14.09 22.58
CA THR A 361 -5.78 -15.43 23.05
C THR A 361 -5.57 -16.44 21.95
N THR A 362 -5.55 -17.74 22.31
CA THR A 362 -5.49 -18.83 21.35
C THR A 362 -6.82 -19.54 21.32
N ALA A 363 -7.52 -19.47 20.18
CA ALA A 363 -8.82 -20.09 19.96
C ALA A 363 -9.04 -20.41 18.47
N SER A 364 -10.05 -21.22 18.17
CA SER A 364 -10.48 -21.49 16.80
C SER A 364 -11.33 -20.32 16.27
N VAL A 365 -11.15 -19.94 15.01
CA VAL A 365 -12.00 -18.94 14.34
C VAL A 365 -13.46 -19.42 14.28
N ASP A 366 -13.68 -20.72 14.05
CA ASP A 366 -15.03 -21.30 13.96
C ASP A 366 -15.81 -21.26 15.27
N GLU A 367 -15.12 -21.31 16.41
CA GLU A 367 -15.72 -21.29 17.74
C GLU A 367 -15.79 -19.90 18.37
N THR A 368 -15.12 -18.89 17.77
CA THR A 368 -15.06 -17.54 18.30
C THR A 368 -16.11 -16.65 17.66
N GLU A 369 -16.84 -15.87 18.45
CA GLU A 369 -17.75 -14.85 17.95
C GLU A 369 -16.91 -13.64 17.45
N LEU A 370 -16.96 -13.38 16.15
CA LEU A 370 -16.25 -12.26 15.52
C LEU A 370 -17.05 -11.66 14.35
N SER A 371 -16.83 -10.39 14.06
CA SER A 371 -17.68 -9.60 13.15
C SER A 371 -17.53 -9.98 11.67
N ILE A 372 -16.37 -10.45 11.23
CA ILE A 372 -16.04 -10.75 9.83
C ILE A 372 -15.64 -12.22 9.63
N ARG A 373 -16.39 -13.13 10.27
CA ARG A 373 -16.12 -14.57 10.19
C ARG A 373 -15.99 -15.08 8.76
N ASP A 374 -16.90 -14.68 7.88
CA ASP A 374 -16.91 -15.14 6.48
C ASP A 374 -15.62 -14.77 5.73
N ARG A 375 -15.03 -13.61 6.03
CA ARG A 375 -13.75 -13.21 5.48
C ARG A 375 -12.65 -14.18 5.91
N TRP A 376 -12.52 -14.44 7.21
CA TRP A 376 -11.51 -15.36 7.74
C TRP A 376 -11.72 -16.81 7.29
N GLN A 377 -12.97 -17.25 7.15
CA GLN A 377 -13.27 -18.56 6.56
C GLN A 377 -12.81 -18.64 5.10
N ALA A 378 -12.98 -17.57 4.33
CA ALA A 378 -12.46 -17.51 2.97
C ALA A 378 -10.91 -17.48 2.91
N GLU A 379 -10.27 -16.81 3.86
CA GLU A 379 -8.81 -16.69 3.91
C GLU A 379 -8.12 -17.94 4.48
N LEU A 380 -8.66 -18.57 5.51
CA LEU A 380 -8.05 -19.70 6.21
C LEU A 380 -8.63 -21.06 5.83
N GLY A 381 -9.87 -21.11 5.30
CA GLY A 381 -10.54 -22.37 4.93
C GLY A 381 -10.66 -23.32 6.12
N ASP A 382 -10.29 -24.60 5.93
CA ASP A 382 -10.39 -25.64 6.96
C ASP A 382 -9.49 -25.36 8.19
N ASP A 383 -8.47 -24.50 8.05
CA ASP A 383 -7.60 -24.11 9.15
C ASP A 383 -8.32 -23.23 10.20
N CYS A 384 -9.54 -22.70 9.91
CA CYS A 384 -10.37 -22.00 10.87
C CYS A 384 -10.74 -22.84 12.10
N ALA A 385 -10.74 -24.15 11.98
CA ALA A 385 -10.97 -25.08 13.08
C ALA A 385 -9.75 -25.22 14.02
N ASN A 386 -8.58 -24.81 13.59
CA ASN A 386 -7.34 -24.93 14.38
C ASN A 386 -7.20 -23.79 15.38
N PRO A 387 -6.72 -24.07 16.63
CA PRO A 387 -6.39 -23.01 17.56
C PRO A 387 -5.29 -22.11 16.99
N THR A 388 -5.59 -20.83 16.83
CA THR A 388 -4.70 -19.79 16.32
C THR A 388 -4.67 -18.59 17.26
N LEU A 389 -3.66 -17.73 17.12
CA LEU A 389 -3.64 -16.45 17.79
C LEU A 389 -4.79 -15.58 17.29
N LEU A 390 -5.62 -15.11 18.20
CA LEU A 390 -6.63 -14.09 17.97
C LEU A 390 -6.28 -12.87 18.82
N ILE A 391 -6.25 -11.69 18.23
CA ILE A 391 -6.02 -10.42 18.92
C ILE A 391 -7.30 -9.60 18.97
N PRO A 392 -7.48 -8.74 19.98
CA PRO A 392 -8.65 -7.87 20.03
C PRO A 392 -8.60 -6.88 18.87
N ASN A 393 -9.68 -6.82 18.10
CA ASN A 393 -9.85 -5.88 16.98
C ASN A 393 -10.50 -4.57 17.41
N ARG A 394 -11.33 -4.59 18.44
CA ARG A 394 -12.17 -3.47 18.87
C ARG A 394 -12.10 -3.24 20.37
N HIS A 395 -12.39 -1.99 20.77
CA HIS A 395 -12.51 -1.60 22.17
C HIS A 395 -13.79 -0.78 22.40
N GLY A 396 -14.50 -1.06 23.49
CA GLY A 396 -15.71 -0.36 23.92
C GLY A 396 -15.77 -0.19 25.44
N ASP A 397 -16.96 0.19 25.94
CA ASP A 397 -17.16 0.44 27.39
C ASP A 397 -16.92 -0.82 28.24
N ASP A 398 -17.16 -2.02 27.67
CA ASP A 398 -16.92 -3.31 28.33
C ASP A 398 -15.48 -3.84 28.12
N GLY A 399 -14.58 -3.06 27.52
CA GLY A 399 -13.20 -3.41 27.25
C GLY A 399 -12.97 -3.91 25.82
N TRP A 400 -11.97 -4.80 25.66
CA TRP A 400 -11.55 -5.33 24.37
C TRP A 400 -12.46 -6.47 23.91
N PHE A 401 -12.83 -6.48 22.61
CA PHE A 401 -13.73 -7.48 22.02
C PHE A 401 -13.43 -7.69 20.53
N ASP A 402 -14.20 -8.56 19.85
CA ASP A 402 -14.07 -8.88 18.43
C ASP A 402 -12.68 -9.41 18.10
N TYR A 403 -12.31 -10.52 18.74
CA TYR A 403 -10.99 -11.14 18.59
C TYR A 403 -10.84 -11.81 17.24
N GLN A 404 -9.80 -11.43 16.49
CA GLN A 404 -9.55 -11.85 15.12
C GLN A 404 -8.10 -12.27 14.90
N PRO A 405 -7.79 -13.10 13.89
CA PRO A 405 -6.40 -13.34 13.49
C PRO A 405 -5.67 -12.02 13.16
N PRO A 406 -4.37 -11.90 13.52
CA PRO A 406 -3.59 -10.70 13.20
C PRO A 406 -3.44 -10.50 11.70
N GLN A 407 -3.61 -9.28 11.22
CA GLN A 407 -3.24 -8.89 9.86
C GLN A 407 -1.71 -8.77 9.75
N LEU A 408 -1.09 -9.49 8.81
CA LEU A 408 0.36 -9.54 8.68
C LEU A 408 0.95 -8.34 7.95
N GLY A 409 0.17 -7.62 7.15
CA GLY A 409 0.64 -6.46 6.40
C GLY A 409 1.27 -5.39 7.29
N LEU A 410 0.65 -5.07 8.45
CA LEU A 410 1.17 -4.05 9.36
C LEU A 410 2.57 -4.39 9.91
N PRO A 411 2.82 -5.54 10.59
CA PRO A 411 4.14 -5.86 11.10
C PRO A 411 5.18 -6.08 9.99
N ILE A 412 4.77 -6.49 8.78
CA ILE A 412 5.68 -6.60 7.63
C ILE A 412 6.16 -5.23 7.18
N TRP A 413 5.28 -4.22 7.10
CA TRP A 413 5.68 -2.86 6.77
C TRP A 413 6.60 -2.25 7.82
N LEU A 414 6.40 -2.53 9.11
CA LEU A 414 7.34 -2.12 10.17
C LEU A 414 8.71 -2.76 9.94
N TRP A 415 8.75 -4.08 9.71
CA TRP A 415 9.99 -4.78 9.44
C TRP A 415 10.71 -4.24 8.20
N GLN A 416 10.02 -4.11 7.06
CA GLN A 416 10.64 -3.61 5.83
C GLN A 416 11.11 -2.15 5.90
N SER A 417 10.46 -1.33 6.71
CA SER A 417 10.85 0.07 6.88
C SER A 417 12.15 0.25 7.65
N ALA A 418 12.47 -0.63 8.61
CA ALA A 418 13.65 -0.51 9.46
C ALA A 418 14.58 -1.74 9.42
N PHE A 419 14.07 -2.92 9.15
CA PHE A 419 14.76 -4.22 9.22
C PHE A 419 15.38 -4.50 10.59
N GLU A 420 14.75 -4.05 11.66
CA GLU A 420 15.22 -4.34 13.01
C GLU A 420 14.89 -5.79 13.43
N SER A 421 15.76 -6.38 14.26
CA SER A 421 15.57 -7.75 14.75
C SER A 421 14.28 -7.91 15.54
N SER A 422 13.88 -6.88 16.30
CA SER A 422 12.63 -6.87 17.07
C SER A 422 11.39 -6.98 16.18
N ASP A 423 11.40 -6.37 14.99
CA ASP A 423 10.29 -6.48 14.04
C ASP A 423 10.23 -7.89 13.42
N ARG A 424 11.41 -8.48 13.12
CA ARG A 424 11.50 -9.86 12.65
C ARG A 424 11.04 -10.86 13.73
N GLU A 425 11.40 -10.62 14.98
CA GLU A 425 10.96 -11.43 16.12
C GLU A 425 9.43 -11.41 16.29
N ARG A 426 8.77 -10.23 16.07
CA ARG A 426 7.31 -10.15 16.06
C ARG A 426 6.71 -11.07 14.99
N LEU A 427 7.22 -11.02 13.78
CA LEU A 427 6.74 -11.87 12.68
C LEU A 427 6.95 -13.37 12.99
N GLN A 428 8.09 -13.73 13.58
CA GLN A 428 8.36 -15.11 14.01
C GLN A 428 7.39 -15.56 15.11
N GLN A 429 7.12 -14.73 16.12
CA GLN A 429 6.16 -15.04 17.18
C GLN A 429 4.73 -15.20 16.63
N LEU A 430 4.34 -14.37 15.66
CA LEU A 430 3.06 -14.52 14.98
C LEU A 430 3.00 -15.87 14.24
N ARG A 431 4.06 -16.25 13.54
CA ARG A 431 4.15 -17.55 12.85
C ARG A 431 4.04 -18.73 13.82
N GLU A 432 4.78 -18.69 14.94
CA GLU A 432 4.78 -19.73 15.96
C GLU A 432 3.41 -19.93 16.64
N ARG A 433 2.59 -18.85 16.70
CA ARG A 433 1.25 -18.86 17.29
C ARG A 433 0.14 -19.04 16.28
N SER A 434 0.45 -19.15 15.00
CA SER A 434 -0.54 -19.40 13.93
C SER A 434 -0.98 -20.86 13.94
N GLY A 435 -2.28 -21.09 13.83
CA GLY A 435 -2.88 -22.42 13.67
C GLY A 435 -2.97 -22.89 12.21
N TYR A 436 -2.39 -22.14 11.27
CA TYR A 436 -2.46 -22.43 9.84
C TYR A 436 -1.08 -22.50 9.19
N ASP A 437 -1.00 -23.21 8.06
CA ASP A 437 0.25 -23.38 7.32
C ASP A 437 0.57 -22.13 6.50
N TRP A 438 1.62 -21.41 6.89
CA TRP A 438 2.10 -20.22 6.20
C TRP A 438 2.58 -20.46 4.76
N ARG A 439 2.70 -21.71 4.31
CA ARG A 439 3.09 -22.04 2.93
C ARG A 439 1.90 -22.08 1.95
N THR A 440 0.68 -22.07 2.47
CA THR A 440 -0.52 -22.21 1.66
C THR A 440 -0.81 -20.94 0.87
N VAL A 441 -0.82 -21.03 -0.46
CA VAL A 441 -1.25 -19.97 -1.37
C VAL A 441 -2.73 -20.18 -1.69
N ARG A 442 -3.58 -19.21 -1.39
CA ARG A 442 -5.03 -19.26 -1.62
C ARG A 442 -5.44 -18.27 -2.70
N ASP A 443 -6.65 -18.38 -3.21
CA ASP A 443 -7.24 -17.40 -4.13
C ASP A 443 -7.41 -16.03 -3.44
N PHE A 444 -7.36 -14.95 -4.21
CA PHE A 444 -7.71 -13.62 -3.73
C PHE A 444 -9.16 -13.55 -3.24
N ARG A 445 -9.39 -12.85 -2.10
CA ARG A 445 -10.69 -12.80 -1.42
C ARG A 445 -11.16 -11.38 -1.07
N ASN A 446 -10.30 -10.38 -1.24
CA ASN A 446 -10.60 -9.00 -0.93
C ASN A 446 -10.45 -8.09 -2.16
N LYS A 447 -10.94 -6.86 -2.04
CA LYS A 447 -10.87 -5.86 -3.11
C LYS A 447 -9.44 -5.34 -3.32
N GLU A 448 -8.63 -5.38 -2.29
CA GLU A 448 -7.25 -4.90 -2.29
C GLU A 448 -6.29 -5.84 -3.06
N ASP A 449 -6.77 -7.03 -3.46
CA ASP A 449 -5.96 -8.07 -4.11
C ASP A 449 -4.64 -8.33 -3.35
N ALA A 450 -4.77 -8.53 -2.04
CA ALA A 450 -3.68 -8.78 -1.09
C ALA A 450 -4.01 -9.99 -0.21
N GLY A 451 -3.11 -10.37 0.69
CA GLY A 451 -3.34 -11.42 1.69
C GLY A 451 -2.39 -12.60 1.56
N HIS A 452 -1.35 -12.49 0.74
CA HIS A 452 -0.35 -13.56 0.57
C HIS A 452 0.97 -13.29 1.32
N GLU A 453 0.92 -12.48 2.38
CA GLU A 453 2.10 -12.14 3.19
C GLU A 453 2.70 -13.36 3.88
N ALA A 454 1.88 -14.26 4.44
CA ALA A 454 2.35 -15.46 5.13
C ALA A 454 3.13 -16.42 4.20
N PRO A 455 2.59 -16.83 3.02
CA PRO A 455 3.33 -17.71 2.12
C PRO A 455 4.55 -17.04 1.47
N TRP A 456 4.51 -15.72 1.29
CA TRP A 456 5.68 -14.96 0.83
C TRP A 456 6.80 -14.91 1.88
N LEU A 457 6.48 -14.66 3.16
CA LEU A 457 7.47 -14.72 4.24
C LEU A 457 8.07 -16.12 4.39
N ALA A 458 7.26 -17.17 4.24
CA ALA A 458 7.75 -18.54 4.23
C ALA A 458 8.71 -18.80 3.05
N TYR A 459 8.44 -18.19 1.89
CA TYR A 459 9.33 -18.23 0.73
C TYR A 459 10.67 -17.54 1.01
N LEU A 460 10.64 -16.31 1.53
CA LEU A 460 11.86 -15.57 1.89
C LEU A 460 12.70 -16.29 2.98
N ALA A 461 12.05 -17.09 3.83
CA ALA A 461 12.71 -17.94 4.81
C ALA A 461 13.27 -19.26 4.22
N GLY A 462 13.02 -19.54 2.93
CA GLY A 462 13.44 -20.78 2.26
C GLY A 462 12.51 -21.98 2.50
N ASP A 463 11.38 -21.79 3.20
CA ASP A 463 10.46 -22.87 3.59
C ASP A 463 9.39 -23.16 2.53
N ASN A 464 9.24 -22.28 1.53
CA ASN A 464 8.21 -22.38 0.49
C ASN A 464 8.78 -22.16 -0.93
N PRO A 465 9.68 -23.02 -1.43
CA PRO A 465 10.37 -22.81 -2.70
C PRO A 465 9.44 -22.82 -3.93
N GLY A 466 8.23 -23.39 -3.83
CA GLY A 466 7.22 -23.40 -4.88
C GLY A 466 6.30 -22.17 -4.92
N TYR A 467 6.54 -21.23 -4.02
CA TYR A 467 5.70 -20.02 -3.92
C TYR A 467 5.61 -19.20 -5.21
N PRO A 468 6.72 -18.94 -5.95
CA PRO A 468 6.64 -18.11 -7.16
C PRO A 468 5.63 -18.62 -8.18
N GLU A 469 5.68 -19.90 -8.50
CA GLU A 469 4.76 -20.50 -9.48
C GLU A 469 3.31 -20.57 -8.94
N ALA A 470 3.16 -20.92 -7.65
CA ALA A 470 1.83 -20.96 -7.03
C ALA A 470 1.17 -19.59 -7.02
N MET A 471 1.90 -18.55 -6.61
CA MET A 471 1.39 -17.19 -6.54
C MET A 471 1.07 -16.61 -7.92
N LEU A 472 1.95 -16.82 -8.91
CA LEU A 472 1.68 -16.41 -10.28
C LEU A 472 0.48 -17.16 -10.88
N GLY A 473 0.29 -18.43 -10.52
CA GLY A 473 -0.88 -19.21 -10.91
C GLY A 473 -2.19 -18.63 -10.36
N VAL A 474 -2.21 -18.25 -9.10
CA VAL A 474 -3.37 -17.59 -8.46
C VAL A 474 -3.65 -16.24 -9.11
N ALA A 475 -2.61 -15.42 -9.35
CA ALA A 475 -2.77 -14.12 -10.01
C ALA A 475 -3.33 -14.26 -11.43
N LEU A 476 -2.78 -15.18 -12.23
CA LEU A 476 -3.30 -15.49 -13.58
C LEU A 476 -4.77 -15.92 -13.53
N SER A 477 -5.14 -16.77 -12.57
CA SER A 477 -6.51 -17.21 -12.37
C SER A 477 -7.45 -16.07 -11.98
N GLN A 478 -6.98 -15.13 -11.15
CA GLN A 478 -7.77 -13.94 -10.77
C GLN A 478 -8.03 -13.04 -11.97
N VAL A 479 -6.99 -12.73 -12.75
CA VAL A 479 -7.14 -11.92 -13.97
C VAL A 479 -8.12 -12.58 -14.95
N GLN A 480 -7.96 -13.88 -15.21
CA GLN A 480 -8.85 -14.61 -16.11
C GLN A 480 -10.30 -14.59 -15.62
N ARG A 481 -10.53 -14.82 -14.34
CA ARG A 481 -11.87 -14.77 -13.73
C ARG A 481 -12.53 -13.40 -13.93
N ARG A 482 -11.78 -12.31 -13.77
CA ARG A 482 -12.30 -10.95 -13.98
C ARG A 482 -12.56 -10.66 -15.45
N MET A 483 -11.73 -11.16 -16.36
CA MET A 483 -12.00 -11.09 -17.81
C MET A 483 -13.26 -11.86 -18.20
N ASP A 484 -13.48 -13.05 -17.62
CA ASP A 484 -14.69 -13.85 -17.85
C ASP A 484 -15.94 -13.13 -17.30
N LEU A 485 -15.83 -12.50 -16.11
CA LEU A 485 -16.91 -11.67 -15.56
C LEU A 485 -17.22 -10.49 -16.48
N MET A 486 -16.22 -9.77 -16.96
CA MET A 486 -16.42 -8.68 -17.92
C MET A 486 -17.11 -9.17 -19.20
N ALA A 487 -16.74 -10.34 -19.73
CA ALA A 487 -17.30 -10.88 -20.96
C ALA A 487 -18.81 -11.13 -20.89
N VAL A 488 -19.33 -11.52 -19.72
CA VAL A 488 -20.75 -11.85 -19.51
C VAL A 488 -21.55 -10.75 -18.83
N ASP A 489 -20.90 -9.70 -18.35
CA ASP A 489 -21.57 -8.59 -17.65
C ASP A 489 -22.49 -7.83 -18.61
N THR A 490 -23.77 -7.76 -18.27
CA THR A 490 -24.82 -7.03 -18.99
C THR A 490 -25.50 -5.97 -18.13
N THR A 491 -24.88 -5.60 -17.01
CA THR A 491 -25.43 -4.65 -16.04
C THR A 491 -25.62 -3.28 -16.70
N ASP A 492 -26.83 -2.73 -16.57
CA ASP A 492 -27.11 -1.36 -17.01
C ASP A 492 -26.31 -0.38 -16.13
N PRO A 493 -25.65 0.64 -16.69
CA PRO A 493 -24.94 1.66 -15.93
C PRO A 493 -25.78 2.35 -14.83
N ALA A 494 -27.10 2.40 -14.98
CA ALA A 494 -28.01 2.93 -13.97
C ALA A 494 -28.28 1.96 -12.80
N GLU A 495 -27.98 0.68 -12.98
CA GLU A 495 -28.16 -0.39 -11.98
C GLU A 495 -26.82 -0.84 -11.37
N MET A 496 -25.69 -0.30 -11.84
CA MET A 496 -24.37 -0.61 -11.31
C MET A 496 -24.28 -0.17 -9.84
N ASN A 497 -23.76 -1.07 -9.02
CA ASN A 497 -23.31 -0.73 -7.67
C ASN A 497 -21.99 0.05 -7.76
N ILE A 498 -21.71 0.93 -6.81
CA ILE A 498 -20.50 1.74 -6.76
C ILE A 498 -19.21 0.88 -6.69
N HIS A 499 -19.28 -0.32 -6.10
CA HIS A 499 -18.19 -1.29 -6.07
C HIS A 499 -18.11 -2.18 -7.33
N HIS A 500 -18.84 -1.83 -8.40
CA HIS A 500 -18.94 -2.69 -9.59
C HIS A 500 -17.58 -2.94 -10.25
N TRP A 501 -16.78 -1.89 -10.40
CA TRP A 501 -15.49 -1.96 -11.07
C TRP A 501 -14.41 -2.70 -10.28
N GLN A 502 -14.44 -2.70 -8.96
CA GLN A 502 -13.51 -3.47 -8.12
C GLN A 502 -13.58 -4.97 -8.40
N ARG A 503 -14.76 -5.48 -8.76
CA ARG A 503 -14.99 -6.90 -9.11
C ARG A 503 -14.52 -7.26 -10.52
N HIS A 504 -14.36 -6.26 -11.38
CA HIS A 504 -14.10 -6.44 -12.80
C HIS A 504 -12.71 -5.94 -13.22
N ASN A 505 -12.05 -5.10 -12.43
CA ASN A 505 -10.71 -4.62 -12.74
C ASN A 505 -9.71 -5.78 -12.77
N PRO A 506 -9.09 -6.07 -13.95
CA PRO A 506 -8.22 -7.24 -14.11
C PRO A 506 -6.81 -7.05 -13.58
N VAL A 507 -6.43 -5.84 -13.13
CA VAL A 507 -5.06 -5.56 -12.69
C VAL A 507 -4.89 -5.90 -11.22
N ALA A 508 -4.11 -6.96 -10.94
CA ALA A 508 -3.76 -7.44 -9.60
C ALA A 508 -2.23 -7.50 -9.48
N THR A 509 -1.64 -6.65 -8.66
CA THR A 509 -0.18 -6.40 -8.65
C THR A 509 0.59 -7.09 -7.54
N GLU A 510 -0.05 -7.65 -6.50
CA GLU A 510 0.65 -8.23 -5.34
C GLU A 510 1.71 -9.27 -5.73
N ALA A 511 1.37 -10.21 -6.63
CA ALA A 511 2.31 -11.24 -7.10
C ALA A 511 3.57 -10.63 -7.73
N LEU A 512 3.39 -9.61 -8.57
CA LEU A 512 4.51 -8.93 -9.21
C LEU A 512 5.34 -8.13 -8.19
N LEU A 513 4.70 -7.39 -7.28
CA LEU A 513 5.40 -6.63 -6.23
C LEU A 513 6.29 -7.54 -5.38
N GLN A 514 5.72 -8.62 -4.86
CA GLN A 514 6.47 -9.54 -4.00
C GLN A 514 7.61 -10.22 -4.74
N LEU A 515 7.35 -10.74 -5.94
CA LEU A 515 8.31 -11.56 -6.68
C LEU A 515 9.35 -10.72 -7.43
N THR A 516 8.97 -9.57 -8.01
CA THR A 516 9.93 -8.77 -8.77
C THR A 516 10.69 -7.77 -7.91
N THR A 517 10.04 -7.21 -6.89
CA THR A 517 10.62 -6.10 -6.13
C THR A 517 10.99 -6.44 -4.69
N GLY A 518 10.55 -7.59 -4.19
CA GLY A 518 10.77 -7.97 -2.79
C GLY A 518 9.99 -7.10 -1.79
N THR A 519 8.81 -6.60 -2.19
CA THR A 519 7.99 -5.65 -1.41
C THR A 519 6.57 -6.18 -1.26
N PRO A 520 5.91 -6.06 -0.10
CA PRO A 520 4.50 -6.41 0.06
C PRO A 520 3.60 -5.43 -0.69
N GLN A 521 2.31 -5.76 -0.81
CA GLN A 521 1.29 -4.82 -1.28
C GLN A 521 1.27 -3.57 -0.38
N LEU A 522 0.92 -2.42 -0.93
CA LEU A 522 0.84 -1.17 -0.20
C LEU A 522 -0.22 -1.22 0.93
N LEU A 523 -0.09 -0.33 1.92
CA LEU A 523 -1.14 -0.12 2.91
C LEU A 523 -2.29 0.65 2.24
N TYR A 524 -3.41 -0.04 2.07
CA TYR A 524 -4.49 0.38 1.18
C TYR A 524 -5.11 1.74 1.53
N ASN A 525 -5.17 2.10 2.79
CA ASN A 525 -5.76 3.36 3.24
C ASN A 525 -4.79 4.56 3.17
N GLY A 526 -3.97 4.64 2.14
CA GLY A 526 -3.15 5.83 1.84
C GLY A 526 -1.64 5.67 2.05
N GLY A 527 -1.11 4.45 2.04
CA GLY A 527 0.33 4.22 2.13
C GLY A 527 1.07 4.57 0.82
N LEU A 528 2.31 5.06 0.93
CA LEU A 528 3.26 5.04 -0.18
C LEU A 528 3.75 3.60 -0.43
N LEU A 529 4.39 3.39 -1.58
CA LEU A 529 4.96 2.11 -1.96
C LEU A 529 6.50 2.21 -2.12
N PRO A 530 7.26 2.19 -1.00
CA PRO A 530 8.71 2.15 -1.06
C PRO A 530 9.18 0.74 -1.44
N LEU A 531 9.44 0.53 -2.74
CA LEU A 531 9.92 -0.74 -3.26
C LEU A 531 11.34 -1.04 -2.77
N ARG A 532 11.65 -2.30 -2.48
CA ARG A 532 13.01 -2.74 -2.14
C ARG A 532 13.96 -2.65 -3.34
N VAL A 533 13.47 -3.04 -4.52
CA VAL A 533 14.17 -2.92 -5.80
C VAL A 533 13.23 -2.30 -6.82
N LEU A 534 13.74 -1.31 -7.56
CA LEU A 534 13.08 -0.77 -8.74
C LEU A 534 13.90 -1.12 -9.99
N TYR A 535 13.23 -1.51 -11.05
CA TYR A 535 13.85 -1.69 -12.37
C TYR A 535 13.55 -0.49 -13.25
N LEU A 536 14.52 -0.14 -14.09
CA LEU A 536 14.36 0.91 -15.08
C LEU A 536 14.79 0.36 -16.46
N ASP A 537 13.99 0.66 -17.48
CA ASP A 537 14.32 0.38 -18.87
C ASP A 537 15.01 1.60 -19.50
N PRO A 538 16.36 1.59 -19.64
CA PRO A 538 17.08 2.74 -20.18
C PRO A 538 16.89 2.92 -21.70
N GLU A 539 16.36 1.90 -22.40
CA GLU A 539 16.09 2.01 -23.84
C GLU A 539 14.79 2.74 -24.13
N ARG A 540 13.83 2.63 -23.20
CA ARG A 540 12.54 3.32 -23.28
C ARG A 540 12.43 4.54 -22.39
N GLY A 541 13.43 4.80 -21.52
CA GLY A 541 13.44 5.93 -20.61
C GLY A 541 12.30 5.89 -19.59
N ARG A 542 11.98 4.70 -19.04
CA ARG A 542 10.84 4.53 -18.14
C ARG A 542 11.15 3.55 -16.98
N PRO A 543 10.39 3.60 -15.87
CA PRO A 543 10.44 2.53 -14.87
C PRO A 543 9.86 1.22 -15.42
N GLY A 544 10.26 0.11 -14.82
CA GLY A 544 9.78 -1.22 -15.08
C GLY A 544 10.79 -2.14 -15.76
N LEU A 545 10.47 -3.42 -15.76
CA LEU A 545 11.25 -4.43 -16.48
C LEU A 545 11.06 -4.27 -17.99
N PRO A 546 12.14 -4.33 -18.80
CA PRO A 546 12.02 -4.40 -20.25
C PRO A 546 11.17 -5.59 -20.69
N ALA A 547 10.57 -5.50 -21.87
CA ALA A 547 9.91 -6.64 -22.50
C ALA A 547 10.85 -7.86 -22.53
N ASP A 548 10.31 -9.05 -22.41
CA ASP A 548 11.02 -10.33 -22.34
C ASP A 548 11.94 -10.55 -21.13
N VAL A 549 12.08 -9.57 -20.24
CA VAL A 549 12.86 -9.76 -19.00
C VAL A 549 11.92 -10.09 -17.85
N ALA A 550 12.27 -11.13 -17.10
CA ALA A 550 11.64 -11.49 -15.85
C ALA A 550 12.62 -11.33 -14.68
N ALA A 551 12.11 -11.01 -13.50
CA ALA A 551 12.88 -10.83 -12.27
C ALA A 551 12.27 -11.63 -11.12
N LEU A 552 13.12 -12.19 -10.27
CA LEU A 552 12.71 -12.89 -9.05
C LEU A 552 13.61 -12.48 -7.90
N VAL A 553 13.02 -11.82 -6.90
CA VAL A 553 13.66 -11.54 -5.61
C VAL A 553 13.33 -12.67 -4.66
N ASP A 554 14.33 -13.31 -4.10
CA ASP A 554 14.20 -14.44 -3.19
C ASP A 554 14.91 -14.23 -1.84
N THR A 555 15.65 -13.14 -1.72
CA THR A 555 16.36 -12.79 -0.48
C THR A 555 16.15 -11.32 -0.18
N VAL A 556 15.59 -11.03 1.00
CA VAL A 556 15.34 -9.67 1.51
C VAL A 556 15.83 -9.63 2.96
N GLU A 557 17.01 -9.06 3.16
CA GLU A 557 17.66 -8.90 4.45
C GLU A 557 18.08 -7.43 4.67
N PRO A 558 18.44 -7.01 5.88
CA PRO A 558 18.75 -5.60 6.18
C PRO A 558 19.77 -4.97 5.22
N ASP A 559 20.86 -5.65 5.00
CA ASP A 559 22.03 -5.20 4.21
C ASP A 559 22.23 -6.01 2.92
N HIS A 560 21.25 -6.84 2.56
CA HIS A 560 21.39 -7.76 1.44
C HIS A 560 20.09 -7.97 0.70
N THR A 561 20.15 -8.00 -0.64
CA THR A 561 19.04 -8.40 -1.50
C THR A 561 19.54 -9.31 -2.60
N GLY A 562 18.98 -10.53 -2.66
CA GLY A 562 19.26 -11.51 -3.70
C GLY A 562 18.16 -11.51 -4.76
N LEU A 563 18.56 -11.45 -6.02
CA LEU A 563 17.62 -11.49 -7.14
C LEU A 563 18.20 -12.17 -8.37
N GLN A 564 17.30 -12.72 -9.20
CA GLN A 564 17.63 -13.30 -10.49
C GLN A 564 16.93 -12.53 -11.61
N LEU A 565 17.66 -12.23 -12.69
CA LEU A 565 17.12 -11.70 -13.94
C LEU A 565 17.24 -12.75 -15.05
N VAL A 566 16.20 -12.83 -15.89
CA VAL A 566 16.12 -13.77 -17.02
C VAL A 566 15.64 -13.02 -18.26
N ASN A 567 16.44 -13.01 -19.33
CA ASN A 567 15.99 -12.53 -20.64
C ASN A 567 15.47 -13.71 -21.48
N LEU A 568 14.16 -13.77 -21.65
CA LEU A 568 13.47 -14.82 -22.41
C LEU A 568 13.52 -14.61 -23.94
N SER A 569 13.94 -13.44 -24.42
CA SER A 569 14.08 -13.18 -25.85
C SER A 569 15.13 -14.08 -26.49
N ALA A 570 14.80 -14.68 -27.62
CA ALA A 570 15.73 -15.48 -28.40
C ALA A 570 16.69 -14.62 -29.27
N THR A 571 16.37 -13.34 -29.49
CA THR A 571 17.07 -12.51 -30.48
C THR A 571 17.46 -11.13 -29.99
N GLN A 572 16.81 -10.60 -28.93
CA GLN A 572 17.01 -9.23 -28.47
C GLN A 572 17.90 -9.16 -27.23
N THR A 573 18.91 -8.33 -27.25
CA THR A 573 19.61 -7.89 -26.06
C THR A 573 18.73 -6.87 -25.33
N ARG A 574 18.66 -6.96 -24.00
CA ARG A 574 17.94 -6.00 -23.14
C ARG A 574 18.91 -5.36 -22.17
N ARG A 575 18.62 -4.14 -21.78
CA ARG A 575 19.34 -3.43 -20.72
C ARG A 575 18.38 -3.15 -19.58
N VAL A 576 18.80 -3.42 -18.36
CA VAL A 576 18.03 -3.19 -17.14
C VAL A 576 18.90 -2.43 -16.17
N ILE A 577 18.39 -1.35 -15.61
CA ILE A 577 19.01 -0.72 -14.44
C ILE A 577 18.30 -1.26 -13.21
N VAL A 578 19.06 -1.86 -12.29
CA VAL A 578 18.60 -2.28 -10.97
C VAL A 578 18.90 -1.15 -10.00
N GLN A 579 17.88 -0.55 -9.41
CA GLN A 579 17.99 0.51 -8.43
C GLN A 579 17.61 0.00 -7.04
N ALA A 580 18.42 0.31 -6.03
CA ALA A 580 18.11 0.01 -4.63
C ALA A 580 17.15 1.04 -4.06
N GLY A 581 15.93 0.58 -3.74
CA GLY A 581 14.84 1.42 -3.27
C GLY A 581 14.17 2.26 -4.37
N SER A 582 12.83 2.32 -4.38
CA SER A 582 12.10 3.12 -5.37
C SER A 582 12.37 4.62 -5.25
N PHE A 583 12.61 5.08 -4.03
CA PHE A 583 12.95 6.48 -3.75
C PHE A 583 14.48 6.72 -3.64
N GLY A 584 15.31 5.76 -4.10
CA GLY A 584 16.74 5.89 -4.19
C GLY A 584 17.49 6.02 -2.87
N THR A 585 16.90 5.59 -1.76
CA THR A 585 17.43 5.76 -0.39
C THR A 585 18.69 4.95 -0.12
N ASP A 586 18.82 3.78 -0.74
CA ASP A 586 19.83 2.80 -0.40
C ASP A 586 21.00 2.85 -1.39
N ARG A 587 22.20 2.58 -0.88
CA ARG A 587 23.41 2.46 -1.71
C ARG A 587 23.74 0.98 -1.89
N ILE A 588 23.98 0.57 -3.13
CA ILE A 588 24.59 -0.71 -3.44
C ILE A 588 26.10 -0.52 -3.27
N ASP A 589 26.70 -1.12 -2.25
CA ASP A 589 28.15 -1.06 -2.03
C ASP A 589 28.88 -1.93 -3.04
N GLU A 590 28.43 -3.19 -3.14
CA GLU A 590 28.94 -4.17 -4.10
C GLU A 590 27.85 -5.14 -4.55
N ALA A 591 28.04 -5.75 -5.70
CA ALA A 591 27.21 -6.84 -6.21
C ALA A 591 28.08 -8.07 -6.50
N VAL A 592 27.69 -9.21 -5.93
CA VAL A 592 28.26 -10.51 -6.35
C VAL A 592 27.38 -11.05 -7.46
N VAL A 593 27.96 -11.29 -8.62
CA VAL A 593 27.23 -11.68 -9.83
C VAL A 593 27.66 -13.06 -10.31
N THR A 594 26.71 -13.83 -10.86
CA THR A 594 27.08 -15.08 -11.52
C THR A 594 27.74 -14.79 -12.87
N THR A 595 28.79 -15.52 -13.14
CA THR A 595 29.53 -15.48 -14.42
C THR A 595 29.56 -16.87 -15.04
N ALA A 596 29.83 -16.93 -16.35
CA ALA A 596 30.13 -18.17 -17.02
C ALA A 596 31.66 -18.28 -17.22
N SER A 597 32.31 -19.24 -16.58
CA SER A 597 33.74 -19.50 -16.83
C SER A 597 33.91 -20.44 -18.02
N GLY A 598 34.63 -19.96 -19.03
CA GLY A 598 35.06 -20.75 -20.18
C GLY A 598 34.47 -20.32 -21.52
N ALA A 599 35.30 -20.31 -22.55
CA ALA A 599 34.83 -20.16 -23.91
C ALA A 599 33.83 -21.29 -24.20
N TYR A 600 32.75 -20.94 -24.89
CA TYR A 600 31.84 -21.95 -25.44
C TYR A 600 32.72 -22.98 -26.17
N PRO A 601 32.78 -24.23 -25.74
CA PRO A 601 33.56 -25.20 -26.48
C PRO A 601 32.98 -25.22 -27.89
N GLY A 602 33.81 -25.07 -28.91
CA GLY A 602 33.38 -25.06 -30.28
C GLY A 602 32.50 -26.25 -30.61
N PRO A 603 31.82 -26.29 -31.77
CA PRO A 603 30.81 -27.31 -32.04
C PRO A 603 31.38 -28.72 -31.79
N SER A 604 30.78 -29.40 -30.81
CA SER A 604 31.11 -30.78 -30.53
C SER A 604 30.60 -31.66 -31.68
N PRO A 605 31.39 -32.67 -32.14
CA PRO A 605 30.90 -33.66 -33.10
C PRO A 605 29.66 -34.43 -32.63
N ALA A 606 29.35 -34.40 -31.33
CA ALA A 606 28.22 -35.06 -30.70
C ALA A 606 26.97 -34.20 -30.57
N TYR A 607 26.94 -32.99 -31.14
CA TYR A 607 25.86 -31.99 -30.98
C TYR A 607 25.50 -31.61 -29.54
N THR A 608 26.35 -32.00 -28.58
CA THR A 608 26.19 -31.66 -27.16
C THR A 608 27.38 -30.82 -26.73
N SER A 609 27.12 -29.61 -26.25
CA SER A 609 28.13 -28.80 -25.57
C SER A 609 27.84 -28.85 -24.07
N PRO A 610 28.81 -29.16 -23.21
CA PRO A 610 28.59 -29.06 -21.78
C PRO A 610 28.26 -27.61 -21.43
N PRO A 611 27.35 -27.36 -20.45
CA PRO A 611 27.10 -26.02 -20.00
C PRO A 611 28.38 -25.39 -19.47
N PRO A 612 28.59 -24.08 -19.62
CA PRO A 612 29.72 -23.39 -19.02
C PRO A 612 29.70 -23.59 -17.48
N THR A 613 30.87 -23.72 -16.89
CA THR A 613 30.98 -23.84 -15.43
C THR A 613 30.60 -22.49 -14.81
N PRO A 614 29.61 -22.45 -13.90
CA PRO A 614 29.26 -21.21 -13.23
C PRO A 614 30.41 -20.75 -12.32
N GLY A 615 30.65 -19.45 -12.36
CA GLY A 615 31.58 -18.74 -11.48
C GLY A 615 30.88 -17.52 -10.84
N THR A 616 31.60 -16.79 -10.02
CA THR A 616 31.12 -15.54 -9.44
C THR A 616 32.17 -14.45 -9.57
N ALA A 617 31.73 -13.19 -9.70
CA ALA A 617 32.59 -12.03 -9.65
C ALA A 617 31.98 -10.98 -8.71
N THR A 618 32.80 -10.20 -8.03
CA THR A 618 32.36 -9.08 -7.21
C THR A 618 32.61 -7.78 -7.97
N ILE A 619 31.60 -6.94 -8.02
CA ILE A 619 31.61 -5.64 -8.67
C ILE A 619 31.35 -4.58 -7.61
N VAL A 620 32.27 -3.62 -7.48
CA VAL A 620 32.05 -2.44 -6.64
C VAL A 620 31.08 -1.50 -7.36
N VAL A 621 29.96 -1.17 -6.74
CA VAL A 621 28.93 -0.29 -7.30
C VAL A 621 29.08 1.12 -6.71
N GLY A 622 29.02 1.28 -5.41
CA GLY A 622 29.24 2.55 -4.71
C GLY A 622 28.15 3.60 -4.96
N GLY A 623 27.03 3.21 -5.55
CA GLY A 623 25.88 4.06 -5.90
C GLY A 623 24.56 3.31 -5.73
N ASN A 624 23.44 3.94 -6.05
CA ASN A 624 22.13 3.31 -5.91
C ASN A 624 21.68 2.52 -7.15
N ARG A 625 22.47 2.49 -8.23
CA ARG A 625 22.12 1.86 -9.53
C ARG A 625 23.22 0.95 -10.05
N LEU A 626 22.80 -0.18 -10.62
CA LEU A 626 23.65 -1.13 -11.37
C LEU A 626 22.99 -1.42 -12.71
N GLU A 627 23.69 -1.19 -13.84
CA GLU A 627 23.17 -1.54 -15.17
C GLU A 627 23.57 -2.97 -15.54
N VAL A 628 22.58 -3.76 -15.96
CA VAL A 628 22.74 -5.14 -16.41
C VAL A 628 22.44 -5.21 -17.90
N THR A 629 23.40 -5.61 -18.71
CA THR A 629 23.18 -5.98 -20.11
C THR A 629 22.84 -7.45 -20.19
N MET A 630 21.72 -7.79 -20.79
CA MET A 630 21.18 -9.13 -20.89
C MET A 630 21.10 -9.59 -22.34
N PRO A 631 22.13 -10.27 -22.90
CA PRO A 631 22.04 -10.86 -24.23
C PRO A 631 20.88 -11.88 -24.34
N PRO A 632 20.46 -12.26 -25.55
CA PRO A 632 19.39 -13.23 -25.76
C PRO A 632 19.62 -14.54 -25.02
N GLY A 633 18.59 -15.04 -24.36
CA GLY A 633 18.62 -16.34 -23.66
C GLY A 633 19.66 -16.39 -22.53
N ARG A 634 19.85 -15.32 -21.78
CA ARG A 634 20.78 -15.24 -20.64
C ARG A 634 20.07 -14.97 -19.33
N THR A 635 20.68 -15.46 -18.27
CA THR A 635 20.29 -15.20 -16.87
C THR A 635 21.49 -14.70 -16.08
N ILE A 636 21.20 -13.96 -15.02
CA ILE A 636 22.18 -13.51 -14.04
C ILE A 636 21.58 -13.54 -12.65
N ARG A 637 22.35 -14.04 -11.68
CA ARG A 637 22.08 -13.90 -10.26
C ARG A 637 22.85 -12.70 -9.72
N LEU A 638 22.19 -11.85 -8.96
CA LEU A 638 22.76 -10.71 -8.27
C LEU A 638 22.55 -10.84 -6.77
N GLU A 639 23.63 -10.74 -6.00
CA GLU A 639 23.61 -10.61 -4.55
C GLU A 639 24.10 -9.21 -4.22
N LEU A 640 23.15 -8.32 -3.92
CA LEU A 640 23.41 -6.90 -3.68
C LEU A 640 23.69 -6.68 -2.19
N ARG A 641 24.85 -6.14 -1.86
CA ARG A 641 25.16 -5.64 -0.52
C ARG A 641 24.80 -4.17 -0.43
N LEU A 642 24.03 -3.82 0.58
CA LEU A 642 23.37 -2.52 0.68
C LEU A 642 23.76 -1.79 1.97
N THR A 643 23.97 -0.49 1.85
CA THR A 643 23.89 0.45 2.97
C THR A 643 22.57 1.19 2.87
N ARG A 644 21.71 1.00 3.88
CA ARG A 644 20.38 1.60 3.93
C ARG A 644 20.44 3.07 4.31
N ASN A 645 19.45 3.83 3.83
CA ASN A 645 19.28 5.27 4.12
C ASN A 645 20.57 6.07 3.90
N ALA A 646 21.38 5.65 2.91
CA ALA A 646 22.61 6.35 2.52
C ALA A 646 22.33 7.69 1.84
N TYR A 647 21.16 7.81 1.25
CA TYR A 647 20.68 8.99 0.54
C TYR A 647 19.32 9.44 1.05
N ARG A 648 18.97 10.68 0.81
CA ARG A 648 17.61 11.18 1.03
C ARG A 648 16.66 10.53 0.03
N ALA A 649 15.48 10.16 0.51
CA ALA A 649 14.42 9.67 -0.38
C ALA A 649 13.97 10.80 -1.32
N ALA A 650 13.78 10.47 -2.59
CA ALA A 650 13.26 11.40 -3.59
C ALA A 650 12.46 10.64 -4.65
N HIS A 651 11.52 11.30 -5.29
CA HIS A 651 11.01 10.82 -6.56
C HIS A 651 12.16 10.81 -7.59
N VAL A 652 12.35 9.66 -8.26
CA VAL A 652 13.51 9.45 -9.14
C VAL A 652 13.03 9.48 -10.59
N ALA A 653 13.28 10.60 -11.28
CA ALA A 653 13.13 10.66 -12.73
C ALA A 653 14.28 9.92 -13.42
N LEU A 654 14.03 9.37 -14.60
CA LEU A 654 15.07 8.96 -15.55
C LEU A 654 15.44 10.20 -16.36
N ASP A 655 16.70 10.65 -16.18
CA ASP A 655 17.29 11.70 -17.02
C ASP A 655 17.60 11.17 -18.43
#